data_b7a3e36529d4b044895f328d07899de0
#
_entry.id   b7a3e36529d4b044895f328d07899de0
#
_cell.length_a   1.000
_cell.length_b   1.000
_cell.length_c   1.000
_cell.angle_alpha   90.00
_cell.angle_beta   90.00
_cell.angle_gamma   90.00
#
_symmetry.space_group_name_H-M   'P 1'
#
loop_
_entity.id
_entity.type
_entity.pdbx_description
1 polymer ?
#
loop_
_entity_poly.entity_id
_entity_poly.type
_entity_poly.pdbx_seq_one_letter_code
_entity_poly.pdbx_strand_id
1 'polypeptide(L)'
;MSKELAADELTLPIKRTEGDTLEDRLTANAYHNILPARYLRKDADGELVEQQEELFDRVAKNVALAEAVYEADNQDVEITVSPDQLKPDHPRRDELAEEVFGKGTTADDDATTVLNEYNVNKFAYETVVPELPEGVQDHVESVADQFQEQMERLGFMPNSPTLMNAGDELQQLSACFVDSPEDDIDDIHQTAKEAANVFQCLTEESTVMVEEKGIVSVADVEAGDRIAQRTDSGFQYKSVEETHTYEDAETLGVTLANGLSVRGTPNHRLMVDGEWTRLDEIQAGQEIHYALGWLREADRERPELTSVASGARWSENRTVENTEILELYQEGLSDYEIADRLDCGKSTVQRRRSKELELPPNGNGGRKPGSMSFDESVVHELYQDGHTDAEIADELGVHQVTVGQFRAREQLTPNGTPVKTVQQPAQLTEDLAELVGLWVGDGSWHQDGVRFHVGRESLAEYIDQLSQRLFSTATSTSFADGCYEVGINSHEIKRWWEANFDCKENGAQSAHIPQVIKRAPTGVAEAFLRGYFTADGTLLDDTYPKLYSSSERAIDDAATLMMGLGYPVKKSVIRDEDAHPYYGLVPTTGDGRKAFLRDVGFIDERREIGLSNIDTVSARDSHVIGEEYSVEVDSVAGSEPATVYDITVADDHEYVTDGIVSHNSGGGMGYAFWRLRPYGDAVGSTGGIA
;
A
#
# COMPACT_ATOMS: atom_id res chain seq x y z
N MET A 1 -28.04 -1.06 -25.86
CA MET A 1 -29.17 -2.02 -25.70
C MET A 1 -28.54 -3.32 -25.22
N SER A 2 -28.52 -3.53 -23.91
CA SER A 2 -28.15 -4.81 -23.29
C SER A 2 -29.22 -5.85 -23.67
N LYS A 3 -28.79 -6.89 -24.33
CA LYS A 3 -29.65 -8.03 -24.63
C LYS A 3 -29.93 -8.72 -23.28
N GLU A 4 -31.14 -8.63 -22.76
CA GLU A 4 -31.58 -9.51 -21.68
C GLU A 4 -31.50 -10.94 -22.22
N LEU A 5 -30.59 -11.74 -21.68
CA LEU A 5 -30.53 -13.18 -21.94
C LEU A 5 -31.70 -13.83 -21.19
N ALA A 6 -32.56 -14.54 -21.91
CA ALA A 6 -33.62 -15.33 -21.29
C ALA A 6 -32.98 -16.49 -20.50
N ALA A 7 -33.60 -16.89 -19.37
CA ALA A 7 -33.06 -17.93 -18.48
C ALA A 7 -32.84 -19.28 -19.16
N ASP A 8 -33.55 -19.53 -20.25
CA ASP A 8 -33.43 -20.73 -21.11
C ASP A 8 -32.27 -20.64 -22.12
N GLU A 9 -31.63 -19.46 -22.29
CA GLU A 9 -30.42 -19.27 -23.10
C GLU A 9 -29.13 -19.43 -22.27
N LEU A 10 -29.23 -19.58 -20.96
CA LEU A 10 -28.09 -19.80 -20.03
C LEU A 10 -27.75 -21.29 -20.03
N THR A 11 -26.74 -21.70 -20.75
CA THR A 11 -26.11 -23.03 -20.58
C THR A 11 -25.29 -23.00 -19.27
N LEU A 12 -25.95 -23.34 -18.16
CA LEU A 12 -25.23 -23.66 -16.92
C LEU A 12 -24.37 -24.90 -17.16
N PRO A 13 -23.15 -25.00 -16.65
CA PRO A 13 -22.35 -26.21 -16.70
C PRO A 13 -23.19 -27.34 -16.09
N ILE A 14 -23.44 -28.39 -16.87
CA ILE A 14 -24.23 -29.53 -16.44
C ILE A 14 -23.46 -30.20 -15.30
N LYS A 15 -23.93 -30.05 -14.04
CA LYS A 15 -23.51 -30.92 -12.95
C LYS A 15 -23.85 -32.33 -13.34
N ARG A 16 -22.86 -33.22 -13.40
CA ARG A 16 -23.10 -34.64 -13.62
C ARG A 16 -23.70 -35.24 -12.34
N THR A 17 -25.00 -35.07 -12.18
CA THR A 17 -25.78 -35.68 -11.09
C THR A 17 -26.25 -37.09 -11.47
N GLU A 18 -26.02 -37.52 -12.71
CA GLU A 18 -26.34 -38.84 -13.21
C GLU A 18 -25.12 -39.74 -13.16
N GLY A 19 -25.23 -40.89 -12.57
CA GLY A 19 -24.22 -41.91 -12.38
C GLY A 19 -24.53 -42.78 -11.14
N ASP A 20 -24.11 -44.04 -11.18
CA ASP A 20 -24.38 -44.97 -10.08
C ASP A 20 -23.35 -44.80 -8.93
N THR A 21 -22.15 -44.31 -9.25
CA THR A 21 -21.05 -44.15 -8.30
C THR A 21 -20.65 -42.67 -8.15
N LEU A 22 -19.88 -42.34 -7.07
CA LEU A 22 -19.30 -41.02 -6.87
C LEU A 22 -18.33 -40.68 -8.02
N GLU A 23 -17.54 -41.65 -8.48
CA GLU A 23 -16.63 -41.49 -9.62
C GLU A 23 -17.36 -41.09 -10.90
N ASP A 24 -18.56 -41.65 -11.15
CA ASP A 24 -19.38 -41.31 -12.31
C ASP A 24 -19.88 -39.85 -12.24
N ARG A 25 -20.14 -39.33 -11.03
CA ARG A 25 -20.72 -38.01 -10.80
C ARG A 25 -19.67 -36.88 -10.76
N LEU A 26 -18.47 -37.18 -10.31
CA LEU A 26 -17.35 -36.21 -10.27
C LEU A 26 -16.59 -36.18 -11.60
N THR A 27 -15.84 -35.14 -11.84
CA THR A 27 -14.84 -35.16 -12.92
C THR A 27 -13.69 -36.10 -12.53
N ALA A 28 -13.03 -36.70 -13.50
CA ALA A 28 -11.88 -37.57 -13.22
C ALA A 28 -10.77 -36.83 -12.44
N ASN A 29 -10.58 -35.56 -12.71
CA ASN A 29 -9.61 -34.73 -11.95
C ASN A 29 -10.05 -34.54 -10.50
N ALA A 30 -11.32 -34.25 -10.24
CA ALA A 30 -11.82 -34.10 -8.88
C ALA A 30 -11.67 -35.39 -8.07
N TYR A 31 -12.08 -36.54 -8.66
CA TYR A 31 -12.05 -37.81 -7.96
C TYR A 31 -10.65 -38.37 -7.74
N HIS A 32 -9.79 -38.36 -8.77
CA HIS A 32 -8.46 -39.00 -8.67
C HIS A 32 -7.34 -38.10 -8.18
N ASN A 33 -7.48 -36.77 -8.29
CA ASN A 33 -6.39 -35.83 -7.94
C ASN A 33 -6.78 -34.89 -6.80
N ILE A 34 -7.92 -34.19 -6.89
CA ILE A 34 -8.25 -33.14 -5.91
C ILE A 34 -8.64 -33.74 -4.56
N LEU A 35 -9.56 -34.74 -4.53
CA LEU A 35 -9.98 -35.35 -3.28
C LEU A 35 -8.80 -35.98 -2.52
N PRO A 36 -7.95 -36.84 -3.15
CA PRO A 36 -6.80 -37.42 -2.48
C PRO A 36 -5.75 -36.40 -2.02
N ALA A 37 -5.54 -35.35 -2.81
CA ALA A 37 -4.52 -34.37 -2.48
C ALA A 37 -4.89 -33.49 -1.26
N ARG A 38 -6.18 -33.09 -1.18
CA ARG A 38 -6.62 -32.03 -0.27
C ARG A 38 -7.59 -32.46 0.84
N TYR A 39 -8.40 -33.48 0.62
CA TYR A 39 -9.55 -33.75 1.50
C TYR A 39 -9.52 -35.10 2.20
N LEU A 40 -8.85 -36.10 1.60
CA LEU A 40 -8.75 -37.41 2.22
C LEU A 40 -7.71 -37.44 3.33
N ARG A 41 -7.99 -38.22 4.36
CA ARG A 41 -7.08 -38.40 5.49
C ARG A 41 -5.81 -39.13 5.10
N LYS A 42 -4.71 -38.72 5.71
CA LYS A 42 -3.37 -39.28 5.55
C LYS A 42 -2.82 -39.63 6.93
N ASP A 43 -1.98 -40.67 6.98
CA ASP A 43 -1.23 -41.00 8.19
C ASP A 43 -0.01 -40.07 8.36
N ALA A 44 0.77 -40.30 9.44
CA ALA A 44 1.96 -39.54 9.76
C ALA A 44 3.09 -39.65 8.70
N ASP A 45 3.03 -40.65 7.83
CA ASP A 45 3.97 -40.85 6.72
C ASP A 45 3.47 -40.23 5.41
N GLY A 46 2.28 -39.61 5.41
CA GLY A 46 1.64 -38.96 4.26
C GLY A 46 0.88 -39.91 3.34
N GLU A 47 0.74 -41.19 3.71
CA GLU A 47 -0.01 -42.17 2.93
C GLU A 47 -1.52 -42.06 3.21
N LEU A 48 -2.35 -42.23 2.15
CA LEU A 48 -3.79 -42.16 2.30
C LEU A 48 -4.35 -43.28 3.15
N VAL A 49 -5.14 -42.95 4.18
CA VAL A 49 -5.84 -43.87 5.06
C VAL A 49 -7.36 -43.82 4.89
N GLU A 50 -7.86 -42.96 3.98
CA GLU A 50 -9.27 -42.79 3.67
C GLU A 50 -9.49 -42.88 2.15
N GLN A 51 -10.65 -43.41 1.72
CA GLN A 51 -11.07 -43.45 0.33
C GLN A 51 -12.11 -42.36 0.04
N GLN A 52 -12.33 -42.08 -1.24
CA GLN A 52 -13.21 -40.98 -1.67
C GLN A 52 -14.64 -41.14 -1.16
N GLU A 53 -15.15 -42.38 -1.11
CA GLU A 53 -16.49 -42.71 -0.63
C GLU A 53 -16.62 -42.57 0.90
N GLU A 54 -15.52 -42.77 1.64
CA GLU A 54 -15.49 -42.66 3.11
C GLU A 54 -15.47 -41.21 3.60
N LEU A 55 -15.01 -40.29 2.76
CA LEU A 55 -14.97 -38.85 3.06
C LEU A 55 -16.35 -38.32 3.49
N PHE A 56 -17.38 -38.61 2.72
CA PHE A 56 -18.70 -38.07 2.98
C PHE A 56 -19.39 -38.74 4.17
N ASP A 57 -19.11 -40.00 4.43
CA ASP A 57 -19.55 -40.70 5.64
C ASP A 57 -18.95 -40.05 6.90
N ARG A 58 -17.62 -39.82 6.91
CA ARG A 58 -16.92 -39.14 8.00
C ARG A 58 -17.49 -37.75 8.24
N VAL A 59 -17.63 -36.93 7.19
CA VAL A 59 -18.16 -35.57 7.32
C VAL A 59 -19.59 -35.56 7.83
N ALA A 60 -20.46 -36.39 7.27
CA ALA A 60 -21.87 -36.49 7.65
C ALA A 60 -22.04 -36.86 9.13
N LYS A 61 -21.32 -37.87 9.61
CA LYS A 61 -21.34 -38.33 11.00
C LYS A 61 -20.87 -37.26 11.97
N ASN A 62 -19.74 -36.62 11.69
CA ASN A 62 -19.18 -35.61 12.59
C ASN A 62 -20.04 -34.34 12.66
N VAL A 63 -20.72 -33.95 11.57
CA VAL A 63 -21.63 -32.82 11.58
C VAL A 63 -22.95 -33.18 12.26
N ALA A 64 -23.50 -34.38 11.98
CA ALA A 64 -24.77 -34.83 12.54
C ALA A 64 -24.71 -35.08 14.07
N LEU A 65 -23.54 -35.30 14.64
CA LEU A 65 -23.38 -35.50 16.09
C LEU A 65 -23.95 -34.31 16.90
N ALA A 66 -23.92 -33.10 16.35
CA ALA A 66 -24.51 -31.92 17.00
C ALA A 66 -26.03 -32.06 17.23
N GLU A 67 -26.72 -32.81 16.35
CA GLU A 67 -28.16 -33.05 16.47
C GLU A 67 -28.53 -33.85 17.75
N ALA A 68 -27.57 -34.57 18.32
CA ALA A 68 -27.77 -35.25 19.61
C ALA A 68 -28.14 -34.27 20.72
N VAL A 69 -27.55 -33.08 20.74
CA VAL A 69 -27.83 -32.04 21.74
C VAL A 69 -29.22 -31.46 21.51
N TYR A 70 -29.56 -31.10 20.26
CA TYR A 70 -30.85 -30.50 19.92
C TYR A 70 -32.03 -31.45 20.09
N GLU A 71 -31.84 -32.71 19.72
CA GLU A 71 -32.91 -33.72 19.85
C GLU A 71 -33.08 -34.17 21.29
N ALA A 72 -32.00 -34.18 22.11
CA ALA A 72 -32.11 -34.41 23.54
C ALA A 72 -32.96 -33.31 24.21
N ASP A 73 -32.73 -32.07 23.85
CA ASP A 73 -33.54 -30.94 24.34
C ASP A 73 -35.02 -31.08 23.90
N ASN A 74 -35.27 -31.46 22.63
CA ASN A 74 -36.65 -31.68 22.13
C ASN A 74 -37.38 -32.80 22.90
N GLN A 75 -36.66 -33.83 23.33
CA GLN A 75 -37.19 -34.99 24.05
C GLN A 75 -37.16 -34.79 25.57
N ASP A 76 -36.67 -33.68 26.09
CA ASP A 76 -36.45 -33.41 27.52
C ASP A 76 -35.63 -34.49 28.23
N VAL A 77 -34.53 -34.93 27.55
CA VAL A 77 -33.60 -35.94 28.08
C VAL A 77 -32.20 -35.36 28.20
N GLU A 78 -31.42 -35.77 29.19
CA GLU A 78 -30.05 -35.36 29.39
C GLU A 78 -29.09 -36.48 28.90
N ILE A 79 -28.12 -36.14 28.08
CA ILE A 79 -27.08 -37.04 27.60
C ILE A 79 -25.84 -36.87 28.46
N THR A 80 -25.38 -37.94 29.10
CA THR A 80 -24.14 -37.94 29.88
C THR A 80 -23.03 -38.61 29.08
N VAL A 81 -21.87 -37.97 29.04
CA VAL A 81 -20.66 -38.46 28.34
C VAL A 81 -19.46 -38.59 29.29
N SER A 82 -18.48 -39.39 28.91
CA SER A 82 -17.29 -39.73 29.68
C SER A 82 -15.98 -39.57 28.86
N PRO A 83 -14.80 -39.49 29.50
CA PRO A 83 -13.52 -39.25 28.81
C PRO A 83 -13.16 -40.31 27.77
N ASP A 84 -13.60 -41.56 27.91
CA ASP A 84 -13.36 -42.62 26.95
C ASP A 84 -14.10 -42.38 25.59
N GLN A 85 -15.12 -41.56 25.58
CA GLN A 85 -15.90 -41.18 24.39
C GLN A 85 -15.26 -39.97 23.64
N LEU A 86 -14.21 -39.34 24.18
CA LEU A 86 -13.42 -38.34 23.43
C LEU A 86 -12.78 -38.98 22.21
N LYS A 87 -12.52 -38.19 21.18
CA LYS A 87 -11.85 -38.64 19.95
C LYS A 87 -10.61 -39.47 20.24
N PRO A 88 -10.54 -40.72 19.80
CA PRO A 88 -9.51 -41.65 20.25
C PRO A 88 -8.10 -41.30 19.77
N ASP A 89 -7.98 -40.73 18.60
CA ASP A 89 -6.70 -40.42 17.95
C ASP A 89 -6.19 -38.99 18.26
N HIS A 90 -6.83 -38.31 19.21
CA HIS A 90 -6.45 -36.96 19.56
C HIS A 90 -5.11 -36.92 20.31
N PRO A 91 -4.06 -36.28 19.82
CA PRO A 91 -2.73 -36.29 20.43
C PRO A 91 -2.67 -35.59 21.80
N ARG A 92 -3.65 -34.73 22.11
CA ARG A 92 -3.79 -34.04 23.38
C ARG A 92 -5.05 -34.48 24.13
N ARG A 93 -5.35 -35.79 24.12
CA ARG A 93 -6.58 -36.36 24.67
C ARG A 93 -6.75 -36.10 26.17
N ASP A 94 -5.66 -36.12 26.93
CA ASP A 94 -5.68 -35.79 28.37
C ASP A 94 -5.96 -34.30 28.62
N GLU A 95 -5.45 -33.39 27.78
CA GLU A 95 -5.74 -31.95 27.85
C GLU A 95 -7.23 -31.70 27.55
N LEU A 96 -7.80 -32.38 26.57
CA LEU A 96 -9.23 -32.34 26.30
C LEU A 96 -10.06 -32.87 27.46
N ALA A 97 -9.63 -33.95 28.09
CA ALA A 97 -10.31 -34.47 29.27
C ALA A 97 -10.28 -33.49 30.44
N GLU A 98 -9.15 -32.81 30.66
CA GLU A 98 -9.04 -31.77 31.67
C GLU A 98 -9.93 -30.57 31.33
N GLU A 99 -10.02 -30.14 30.05
CA GLU A 99 -10.85 -29.04 29.58
C GLU A 99 -12.34 -29.33 29.74
N VAL A 100 -12.79 -30.52 29.36
CA VAL A 100 -14.21 -30.90 29.34
C VAL A 100 -14.73 -31.30 30.71
N PHE A 101 -13.94 -32.09 31.45
CA PHE A 101 -14.38 -32.72 32.71
C PHE A 101 -13.81 -32.05 33.96
N GLY A 102 -12.88 -31.12 33.80
CA GLY A 102 -12.28 -30.37 34.88
C GLY A 102 -10.82 -30.71 35.16
N LYS A 103 -10.15 -29.80 35.84
CA LYS A 103 -8.70 -29.83 36.07
C LYS A 103 -8.23 -31.10 36.76
N GLY A 104 -7.25 -31.77 36.16
CA GLY A 104 -6.63 -33.00 36.63
C GLY A 104 -7.32 -34.28 36.17
N THR A 105 -8.36 -34.20 35.32
CA THR A 105 -8.99 -35.36 34.67
C THR A 105 -8.16 -35.80 33.47
N THR A 106 -7.97 -37.09 33.33
CA THR A 106 -7.31 -37.74 32.18
C THR A 106 -8.33 -38.51 31.34
N ALA A 107 -7.93 -38.96 30.16
CA ALA A 107 -8.77 -39.72 29.25
C ALA A 107 -9.16 -41.13 29.80
N ASP A 108 -8.48 -41.59 30.82
CA ASP A 108 -8.71 -42.93 31.46
C ASP A 108 -9.55 -42.81 32.75
N ASP A 109 -10.02 -41.61 33.11
CA ASP A 109 -10.82 -41.41 34.33
C ASP A 109 -12.31 -41.68 34.09
N ASP A 110 -13.02 -42.07 35.17
CA ASP A 110 -14.48 -42.32 35.17
C ASP A 110 -15.32 -41.02 35.37
N ALA A 111 -14.78 -39.86 35.03
CA ALA A 111 -15.50 -38.60 35.12
C ALA A 111 -16.68 -38.57 34.14
N THR A 112 -17.70 -37.80 34.44
CA THR A 112 -18.85 -37.62 33.54
C THR A 112 -19.26 -36.16 33.47
N THR A 113 -19.79 -35.73 32.30
CA THR A 113 -20.39 -34.42 32.10
C THR A 113 -21.59 -34.49 31.15
N VAL A 114 -22.36 -33.45 31.08
CA VAL A 114 -23.49 -33.34 30.12
C VAL A 114 -22.98 -32.97 28.75
N LEU A 115 -23.41 -33.70 27.70
CA LEU A 115 -23.18 -33.34 26.32
C LEU A 115 -23.95 -32.04 25.99
N ASN A 116 -23.26 -31.05 25.46
CA ASN A 116 -23.84 -29.76 25.15
C ASN A 116 -23.19 -29.16 23.91
N GLU A 117 -23.69 -28.00 23.48
CA GLU A 117 -23.23 -27.28 22.28
C GLU A 117 -21.74 -26.86 22.32
N TYR A 118 -21.16 -26.71 23.51
CA TYR A 118 -19.76 -26.28 23.68
C TYR A 118 -18.75 -27.44 23.68
N ASN A 119 -19.21 -28.66 23.96
CA ASN A 119 -18.29 -29.82 24.09
C ASN A 119 -18.54 -30.92 23.06
N VAL A 120 -19.68 -30.97 22.37
CA VAL A 120 -20.08 -32.03 21.45
C VAL A 120 -19.02 -32.34 20.36
N ASN A 121 -18.34 -31.32 19.88
CA ASN A 121 -17.30 -31.43 18.85
C ASN A 121 -16.01 -32.16 19.31
N LYS A 122 -15.84 -32.37 20.59
CA LYS A 122 -14.66 -33.07 21.19
C LYS A 122 -14.85 -34.57 21.28
N PHE A 123 -16.05 -35.06 21.05
CA PHE A 123 -16.42 -36.46 21.12
C PHE A 123 -16.45 -37.14 19.75
N ALA A 124 -16.30 -38.48 19.77
CA ALA A 124 -16.37 -39.26 18.55
C ALA A 124 -17.80 -39.78 18.33
N TYR A 125 -18.28 -39.70 17.11
CA TYR A 125 -19.61 -40.19 16.70
C TYR A 125 -19.79 -41.66 17.05
N GLU A 126 -18.76 -42.48 16.78
CA GLU A 126 -18.77 -43.92 16.92
C GLU A 126 -18.86 -44.38 18.41
N THR A 127 -18.47 -43.54 19.36
CA THR A 127 -18.51 -43.84 20.80
C THR A 127 -19.72 -43.22 21.51
N VAL A 128 -20.24 -42.11 21.01
CA VAL A 128 -21.38 -41.42 21.62
C VAL A 128 -22.70 -41.99 21.12
N VAL A 129 -22.88 -42.06 19.78
CA VAL A 129 -24.19 -42.38 19.19
C VAL A 129 -24.77 -43.73 19.63
N PRO A 130 -23.97 -44.81 19.73
CA PRO A 130 -24.50 -46.10 20.22
C PRO A 130 -25.03 -46.13 21.65
N GLU A 131 -24.67 -45.12 22.46
CA GLU A 131 -25.09 -45.00 23.86
C GLU A 131 -26.22 -43.97 24.07
N LEU A 132 -26.68 -43.30 22.98
CA LEU A 132 -27.78 -42.39 23.03
C LEU A 132 -29.13 -43.07 23.30
N PRO A 133 -30.10 -42.38 23.92
CA PRO A 133 -31.49 -42.83 23.97
C PRO A 133 -32.02 -43.14 22.55
N GLU A 134 -32.77 -44.25 22.40
CA GLU A 134 -33.21 -44.80 21.11
C GLU A 134 -33.80 -43.71 20.16
N GLY A 135 -34.64 -42.79 20.66
CA GLY A 135 -35.23 -41.74 19.82
C GLY A 135 -34.23 -40.68 19.37
N VAL A 136 -33.24 -40.36 20.19
CA VAL A 136 -32.16 -39.42 19.83
C VAL A 136 -31.17 -40.11 18.89
N GLN A 137 -30.85 -41.36 19.12
CA GLN A 137 -29.98 -42.15 18.25
C GLN A 137 -30.57 -42.25 16.84
N ASP A 138 -31.82 -42.68 16.71
CA ASP A 138 -32.54 -42.78 15.41
C ASP A 138 -32.53 -41.47 14.65
N HIS A 139 -32.72 -40.35 15.34
CA HIS A 139 -32.68 -39.01 14.74
C HIS A 139 -31.28 -38.70 14.19
N VAL A 140 -30.24 -38.82 15.01
CA VAL A 140 -28.86 -38.51 14.62
C VAL A 140 -28.38 -39.37 13.45
N GLU A 141 -28.66 -40.71 13.49
CA GLU A 141 -28.34 -41.61 12.39
C GLU A 141 -29.11 -41.24 11.11
N SER A 142 -30.39 -40.91 11.20
CA SER A 142 -31.20 -40.47 10.05
C SER A 142 -30.67 -39.16 9.44
N VAL A 143 -30.20 -38.22 10.25
CA VAL A 143 -29.61 -36.96 9.77
C VAL A 143 -28.25 -37.21 9.12
N ALA A 144 -27.42 -38.06 9.72
CA ALA A 144 -26.15 -38.46 9.11
C ALA A 144 -26.33 -39.08 7.72
N ASP A 145 -27.29 -40.05 7.60
CA ASP A 145 -27.62 -40.68 6.33
C ASP A 145 -28.10 -39.68 5.27
N GLN A 146 -28.90 -38.68 5.69
CA GLN A 146 -29.38 -37.63 4.78
C GLN A 146 -28.25 -36.72 4.33
N PHE A 147 -27.35 -36.34 5.22
CA PHE A 147 -26.19 -35.51 4.86
C PHE A 147 -25.26 -36.25 3.90
N GLN A 148 -24.97 -37.50 4.19
CA GLN A 148 -24.16 -38.34 3.31
C GLN A 148 -24.80 -38.47 1.93
N GLU A 149 -26.10 -38.82 1.83
CA GLU A 149 -26.82 -38.95 0.57
C GLU A 149 -26.78 -37.66 -0.26
N GLN A 150 -26.96 -36.47 0.41
CA GLN A 150 -26.92 -35.19 -0.30
C GLN A 150 -25.53 -34.89 -0.86
N MET A 151 -24.46 -35.17 -0.10
CA MET A 151 -23.08 -34.95 -0.54
C MET A 151 -22.72 -35.92 -1.67
N GLU A 152 -23.02 -37.23 -1.54
CA GLU A 152 -22.74 -38.23 -2.57
C GLU A 152 -23.48 -37.97 -3.88
N ARG A 153 -24.67 -37.41 -3.81
CA ARG A 153 -25.47 -37.02 -5.00
C ARG A 153 -25.08 -35.64 -5.54
N LEU A 154 -24.13 -34.97 -4.93
CA LEU A 154 -23.75 -33.58 -5.27
C LEU A 154 -24.93 -32.58 -5.19
N GLY A 155 -25.96 -32.92 -4.41
CA GLY A 155 -27.08 -32.03 -4.13
C GLY A 155 -26.66 -30.88 -3.19
N PHE A 156 -25.75 -31.16 -2.27
CA PHE A 156 -25.12 -30.21 -1.39
C PHE A 156 -23.63 -30.59 -1.22
N MET A 157 -22.77 -29.59 -1.15
CA MET A 157 -21.36 -29.76 -0.85
C MET A 157 -20.98 -28.72 0.21
N PRO A 158 -20.51 -29.15 1.40
CA PRO A 158 -20.06 -28.21 2.40
C PRO A 158 -18.78 -27.47 1.95
N ASN A 159 -18.42 -26.42 2.68
CA ASN A 159 -17.18 -25.69 2.40
C ASN A 159 -15.94 -26.57 2.64
N SER A 160 -14.80 -26.15 2.11
CA SER A 160 -13.55 -26.92 2.20
C SER A 160 -13.14 -27.23 3.64
N PRO A 161 -13.19 -26.31 4.63
CA PRO A 161 -12.86 -26.62 6.02
C PRO A 161 -13.72 -27.74 6.60
N THR A 162 -15.01 -27.81 6.31
CA THR A 162 -15.86 -28.90 6.77
C THR A 162 -15.41 -30.24 6.17
N LEU A 163 -15.13 -30.27 4.85
CA LEU A 163 -14.64 -31.49 4.20
C LEU A 163 -13.27 -31.94 4.71
N MET A 164 -12.40 -31.02 5.03
CA MET A 164 -11.05 -31.34 5.51
C MET A 164 -11.04 -31.73 6.98
N ASN A 165 -11.71 -30.96 7.84
CA ASN A 165 -11.48 -31.00 9.28
C ASN A 165 -12.57 -31.75 10.07
N ALA A 166 -13.68 -32.18 9.46
CA ALA A 166 -14.70 -32.95 10.16
C ALA A 166 -14.09 -34.23 10.72
N GLY A 167 -14.19 -34.41 12.04
CA GLY A 167 -13.58 -35.52 12.76
C GLY A 167 -12.11 -35.34 13.14
N ASP A 168 -11.47 -34.22 12.77
CA ASP A 168 -10.13 -33.87 13.17
C ASP A 168 -10.04 -33.39 14.61
N GLU A 169 -8.83 -33.21 15.08
CA GLU A 169 -8.46 -32.76 16.40
C GLU A 169 -9.18 -31.48 16.81
N LEU A 170 -8.99 -30.41 16.08
CA LEU A 170 -9.62 -29.12 16.32
C LEU A 170 -11.02 -28.99 15.74
N GLN A 171 -11.33 -29.80 14.73
CA GLN A 171 -12.61 -29.85 14.03
C GLN A 171 -13.17 -28.46 13.66
N GLN A 172 -12.34 -27.60 13.11
CA GLN A 172 -12.79 -26.32 12.58
C GLN A 172 -13.57 -26.55 11.29
N LEU A 173 -14.90 -26.49 11.37
CA LEU A 173 -15.80 -26.83 10.27
C LEU A 173 -16.17 -25.64 9.37
N SER A 174 -15.81 -24.42 9.76
CA SER A 174 -16.10 -23.22 9.00
C SER A 174 -14.82 -22.42 8.79
N ALA A 175 -14.78 -21.71 7.68
CA ALA A 175 -13.77 -20.67 7.43
C ALA A 175 -14.03 -19.39 8.24
N CYS A 176 -15.19 -19.28 8.88
CA CYS A 176 -15.57 -18.12 9.66
C CYS A 176 -15.06 -18.24 11.09
N PHE A 177 -14.37 -17.22 11.56
CA PHE A 177 -14.12 -17.00 12.97
C PHE A 177 -15.23 -16.08 13.49
N VAL A 178 -15.82 -16.45 14.62
CA VAL A 178 -16.85 -15.64 15.28
C VAL A 178 -16.30 -15.31 16.64
N ASP A 179 -16.11 -14.03 16.89
CA ASP A 179 -15.81 -13.49 18.19
C ASP A 179 -16.86 -12.43 18.51
N SER A 180 -17.28 -12.35 19.77
CA SER A 180 -18.32 -11.43 20.23
C SER A 180 -17.81 -10.69 21.45
N PRO A 181 -17.23 -9.49 21.29
CA PRO A 181 -16.73 -8.75 22.43
C PRO A 181 -17.87 -8.40 23.40
N GLU A 182 -17.57 -8.44 24.70
CA GLU A 182 -18.43 -7.86 25.71
C GLU A 182 -18.47 -6.33 25.57
N ASP A 183 -19.41 -5.67 26.24
CA ASP A 183 -19.50 -4.20 26.24
C ASP A 183 -18.44 -3.59 27.19
N ASP A 184 -17.18 -3.91 26.89
CA ASP A 184 -15.98 -3.44 27.57
C ASP A 184 -14.93 -3.03 26.54
N ILE A 185 -14.30 -1.88 26.75
CA ILE A 185 -13.30 -1.31 25.83
C ILE A 185 -12.09 -2.26 25.67
N ASP A 186 -11.63 -2.89 26.74
CA ASP A 186 -10.47 -3.79 26.69
C ASP A 186 -10.80 -5.05 25.89
N ASP A 187 -12.01 -5.57 26.00
CA ASP A 187 -12.46 -6.77 25.27
C ASP A 187 -12.70 -6.46 23.77
N ILE A 188 -13.25 -5.27 23.47
CA ILE A 188 -13.38 -4.78 22.07
C ILE A 188 -12.02 -4.65 21.41
N HIS A 189 -11.02 -4.11 22.14
CA HIS A 189 -9.65 -4.01 21.62
C HIS A 189 -8.99 -5.37 21.47
N GLN A 190 -9.24 -6.30 22.39
CA GLN A 190 -8.73 -7.67 22.32
C GLN A 190 -9.30 -8.41 21.09
N THR A 191 -10.61 -8.32 20.85
CA THR A 191 -11.26 -8.89 19.67
C THR A 191 -10.72 -8.29 18.37
N ALA A 192 -10.47 -6.98 18.33
CA ALA A 192 -9.84 -6.33 17.17
C ALA A 192 -8.40 -6.84 16.95
N LYS A 193 -7.64 -7.06 18.02
CA LYS A 193 -6.29 -7.64 17.95
C LYS A 193 -6.33 -9.09 17.47
N GLU A 194 -7.27 -9.89 17.93
CA GLU A 194 -7.44 -11.29 17.52
C GLU A 194 -7.85 -11.37 16.05
N ALA A 195 -8.73 -10.48 15.58
CA ALA A 195 -9.05 -10.35 14.16
C ALA A 195 -7.80 -10.03 13.33
N ALA A 196 -6.99 -9.06 13.74
CA ALA A 196 -5.73 -8.72 13.06
C ALA A 196 -4.74 -9.91 13.00
N ASN A 197 -4.71 -10.77 14.02
CA ASN A 197 -3.89 -11.97 14.04
C ASN A 197 -4.35 -13.07 13.08
N VAL A 198 -5.57 -12.99 12.58
CA VAL A 198 -6.10 -13.93 11.57
C VAL A 198 -5.79 -13.46 10.16
N PHE A 199 -5.78 -12.14 9.92
CA PHE A 199 -5.50 -11.56 8.62
C PHE A 199 -4.00 -11.45 8.35
N GLN A 200 -3.61 -11.71 7.12
CA GLN A 200 -2.23 -11.61 6.65
C GLN A 200 -1.95 -10.17 6.21
N CYS A 201 -1.66 -9.29 7.16
CA CYS A 201 -1.56 -7.87 6.93
C CYS A 201 -0.11 -7.38 6.88
N LEU A 202 0.09 -6.26 6.16
CA LEU A 202 1.34 -5.51 6.05
C LEU A 202 1.17 -4.10 6.62
N THR A 203 2.27 -3.49 7.05
CA THR A 203 2.28 -2.09 7.51
C THR A 203 2.32 -1.11 6.33
N GLU A 204 2.00 0.16 6.57
CA GLU A 204 1.93 1.22 5.55
C GLU A 204 3.25 1.48 4.81
N GLU A 205 4.38 1.07 5.38
CA GLU A 205 5.68 1.19 4.75
C GLU A 205 5.84 0.26 3.54
N SER A 206 5.09 -0.84 3.50
CA SER A 206 5.11 -1.79 2.38
C SER A 206 4.44 -1.22 1.15
N THR A 207 5.02 -1.50 -0.01
CA THR A 207 4.55 -0.99 -1.29
C THR A 207 4.09 -2.11 -2.23
N VAL A 208 3.09 -1.83 -3.03
CA VAL A 208 2.58 -2.72 -4.08
C VAL A 208 2.50 -1.99 -5.41
N MET A 209 2.47 -2.77 -6.48
CA MET A 209 2.33 -2.24 -7.82
C MET A 209 0.88 -2.31 -8.29
N VAL A 210 0.23 -1.16 -8.42
CA VAL A 210 -1.12 -1.00 -8.96
C VAL A 210 -1.04 -0.57 -10.44
N GLU A 211 -1.82 -1.18 -11.32
CA GLU A 211 -1.75 -1.01 -12.78
C GLU A 211 -1.81 0.46 -13.21
N GLU A 212 -2.77 1.22 -12.67
CA GLU A 212 -2.96 2.63 -13.05
C GLU A 212 -2.26 3.62 -12.10
N LYS A 213 -2.11 3.27 -10.81
CA LYS A 213 -1.53 4.14 -9.78
C LYS A 213 0.00 4.06 -9.71
N GLY A 214 0.62 2.97 -10.24
CA GLY A 214 2.05 2.69 -10.10
C GLY A 214 2.40 2.06 -8.75
N ILE A 215 3.60 2.31 -8.25
CA ILE A 215 4.03 1.87 -6.92
C ILE A 215 3.35 2.76 -5.87
N VAL A 216 2.53 2.16 -5.04
CA VAL A 216 1.82 2.84 -3.93
C VAL A 216 2.01 2.08 -2.63
N SER A 217 1.77 2.75 -1.49
CA SER A 217 1.66 2.06 -0.21
C SER A 217 0.47 1.08 -0.22
N VAL A 218 0.58 -0.02 0.52
CA VAL A 218 -0.56 -0.92 0.75
C VAL A 218 -1.77 -0.19 1.35
N ALA A 219 -1.53 0.91 2.08
CA ALA A 219 -2.56 1.77 2.66
C ALA A 219 -3.39 2.54 1.61
N ASP A 220 -2.85 2.76 0.42
CA ASP A 220 -3.49 3.51 -0.67
C ASP A 220 -4.21 2.62 -1.69
N VAL A 221 -4.25 1.30 -1.44
CA VAL A 221 -4.95 0.32 -2.29
C VAL A 221 -6.43 0.32 -1.97
N GLU A 222 -7.25 0.30 -3.01
CA GLU A 222 -8.70 0.29 -2.93
C GLU A 222 -9.30 -0.94 -3.62
N ALA A 223 -10.48 -1.37 -3.16
CA ALA A 223 -11.22 -2.43 -3.85
C ALA A 223 -11.52 -2.02 -5.30
N GLY A 224 -11.23 -2.90 -6.23
CA GLY A 224 -11.32 -2.66 -7.68
C GLY A 224 -9.99 -2.27 -8.33
N ASP A 225 -8.97 -1.90 -7.57
CA ASP A 225 -7.61 -1.76 -8.09
C ASP A 225 -7.10 -3.08 -8.66
N ARG A 226 -6.12 -3.01 -9.54
CA ARG A 226 -5.47 -4.20 -10.09
C ARG A 226 -3.99 -4.18 -9.72
N ILE A 227 -3.53 -5.19 -8.97
CA ILE A 227 -2.17 -5.30 -8.48
C ILE A 227 -1.36 -6.37 -9.20
N ALA A 228 -0.04 -6.19 -9.21
CA ALA A 228 0.87 -7.11 -9.89
C ALA A 228 0.99 -8.44 -9.13
N GLN A 229 0.78 -9.53 -9.86
CA GLN A 229 1.01 -10.91 -9.45
C GLN A 229 2.08 -11.54 -10.32
N ARG A 230 2.98 -12.33 -9.73
CA ARG A 230 3.97 -13.13 -10.46
C ARG A 230 3.29 -14.35 -11.09
N THR A 231 3.73 -14.74 -12.28
CA THR A 231 3.33 -15.96 -12.97
C THR A 231 4.56 -16.67 -13.53
N ASP A 232 4.40 -17.90 -13.98
CA ASP A 232 5.49 -18.67 -14.62
C ASP A 232 6.06 -17.99 -15.88
N SER A 233 5.29 -17.08 -16.51
CA SER A 233 5.66 -16.41 -17.76
C SER A 233 5.94 -14.91 -17.60
N GLY A 234 5.99 -14.39 -16.38
CA GLY A 234 6.19 -12.97 -16.09
C GLY A 234 5.19 -12.44 -15.06
N PHE A 235 4.57 -11.30 -15.34
CA PHE A 235 3.61 -10.66 -14.43
C PHE A 235 2.24 -10.48 -15.08
N GLN A 236 1.21 -10.54 -14.26
CA GLN A 236 -0.15 -10.19 -14.63
C GLN A 236 -0.76 -9.28 -13.56
N TYR A 237 -1.85 -8.59 -13.91
CA TYR A 237 -2.58 -7.76 -12.94
C TYR A 237 -3.87 -8.45 -12.53
N LYS A 238 -4.09 -8.60 -11.23
CA LYS A 238 -5.28 -9.19 -10.62
C LYS A 238 -6.07 -8.15 -9.85
N SER A 239 -7.38 -8.31 -9.83
CA SER A 239 -8.28 -7.39 -9.14
C SER A 239 -8.18 -7.57 -7.63
N VAL A 240 -8.16 -6.46 -6.91
CA VAL A 240 -8.37 -6.40 -5.47
C VAL A 240 -9.88 -6.47 -5.22
N GLU A 241 -10.32 -7.48 -4.49
CA GLU A 241 -11.73 -7.70 -4.16
C GLU A 241 -12.14 -6.87 -2.96
N GLU A 242 -11.32 -6.90 -1.89
CA GLU A 242 -11.58 -6.20 -0.63
C GLU A 242 -10.29 -5.69 -0.03
N THR A 243 -10.39 -4.65 0.80
CA THR A 243 -9.29 -4.12 1.62
C THR A 243 -9.79 -3.89 3.04
N HIS A 244 -8.95 -4.21 4.03
CA HIS A 244 -9.27 -4.01 5.44
C HIS A 244 -8.11 -3.33 6.17
N THR A 245 -8.43 -2.56 7.21
CA THR A 245 -7.45 -1.84 8.04
C THR A 245 -7.67 -2.20 9.50
N TYR A 246 -6.59 -2.52 10.20
CA TYR A 246 -6.61 -2.87 11.63
C TYR A 246 -5.60 -1.99 12.36
N GLU A 247 -6.05 -1.35 13.43
CA GLU A 247 -5.22 -0.51 14.29
C GLU A 247 -4.59 -1.35 15.41
N ASP A 248 -3.40 -0.92 15.87
CA ASP A 248 -2.71 -1.49 17.04
C ASP A 248 -2.41 -2.99 16.95
N ALA A 249 -2.17 -3.51 15.73
CA ALA A 249 -1.84 -4.90 15.49
C ALA A 249 -0.40 -5.23 15.89
N GLU A 250 -0.17 -6.41 16.47
CA GLU A 250 1.17 -6.94 16.72
C GLU A 250 1.91 -7.18 15.41
N THR A 251 3.16 -6.73 15.29
CA THR A 251 3.94 -6.83 14.07
C THR A 251 5.31 -7.44 14.28
N LEU A 252 5.80 -8.13 13.24
CA LEU A 252 7.16 -8.62 13.11
C LEU A 252 7.85 -7.93 11.93
N GLY A 253 9.13 -7.59 12.11
CA GLY A 253 9.99 -7.10 11.05
C GLY A 253 11.00 -8.18 10.65
N VAL A 254 11.07 -8.46 9.36
CA VAL A 254 12.09 -9.33 8.75
C VAL A 254 13.11 -8.45 8.04
N THR A 255 14.35 -8.49 8.49
CA THR A 255 15.47 -7.77 7.87
C THR A 255 16.29 -8.74 7.02
N LEU A 256 16.64 -8.30 5.82
CA LEU A 256 17.33 -9.10 4.83
C LEU A 256 18.81 -8.69 4.69
N ALA A 257 19.65 -9.59 4.22
CA ALA A 257 21.09 -9.38 4.02
C ALA A 257 21.42 -8.28 2.99
N ASN A 258 20.44 -7.90 2.16
CA ASN A 258 20.54 -6.73 1.29
C ASN A 258 20.17 -5.41 1.98
N GLY A 259 19.83 -5.42 3.27
CA GLY A 259 19.49 -4.25 4.08
C GLY A 259 18.09 -3.70 3.87
N LEU A 260 17.25 -4.40 3.11
CA LEU A 260 15.82 -4.12 3.02
C LEU A 260 15.06 -4.87 4.12
N SER A 261 13.84 -4.48 4.38
CA SER A 261 13.00 -5.12 5.40
C SER A 261 11.54 -5.11 4.97
N VAL A 262 10.80 -6.10 5.45
CA VAL A 262 9.34 -6.14 5.36
C VAL A 262 8.77 -6.27 6.77
N ARG A 263 7.61 -5.65 7.00
CA ARG A 263 6.95 -5.66 8.30
C ARG A 263 5.48 -5.96 8.14
N GLY A 264 4.99 -6.90 8.94
CA GLY A 264 3.60 -7.34 8.89
C GLY A 264 3.17 -8.08 10.13
N THR A 265 1.96 -8.62 10.11
CA THR A 265 1.46 -9.49 11.20
C THR A 265 2.23 -10.81 11.25
N PRO A 266 2.34 -11.46 12.43
CA PRO A 266 3.10 -12.71 12.57
C PRO A 266 2.70 -13.83 11.60
N ASN A 267 1.45 -13.87 11.22
CA ASN A 267 0.89 -14.89 10.32
C ASN A 267 0.98 -14.52 8.82
N HIS A 268 1.45 -13.32 8.48
CA HIS A 268 1.65 -12.94 7.09
C HIS A 268 2.64 -13.88 6.41
N ARG A 269 2.38 -14.28 5.15
CA ARG A 269 3.17 -15.29 4.46
C ARG A 269 3.98 -14.69 3.32
N LEU A 270 5.23 -15.09 3.27
CA LEU A 270 6.15 -14.79 2.17
C LEU A 270 6.63 -16.09 1.53
N MET A 271 7.11 -16.01 0.28
CA MET A 271 7.75 -17.13 -0.39
C MET A 271 9.19 -17.26 0.13
N VAL A 272 9.46 -18.29 0.93
CA VAL A 272 10.76 -18.55 1.57
C VAL A 272 11.20 -19.96 1.21
N ASP A 273 12.43 -20.13 0.68
CA ASP A 273 12.97 -21.42 0.23
C ASP A 273 12.02 -22.19 -0.75
N GLY A 274 11.13 -21.47 -1.45
CA GLY A 274 10.15 -22.03 -2.38
C GLY A 274 8.83 -22.48 -1.74
N GLU A 275 8.62 -22.18 -0.45
CA GLU A 275 7.40 -22.54 0.30
C GLU A 275 6.78 -21.31 0.97
N TRP A 276 5.44 -21.34 1.15
CA TRP A 276 4.70 -20.29 1.86
C TRP A 276 4.96 -20.37 3.35
N THR A 277 5.75 -19.44 3.88
CA THR A 277 6.18 -19.42 5.29
C THR A 277 5.65 -18.17 5.99
N ARG A 278 5.12 -18.33 7.20
CA ARG A 278 4.62 -17.24 8.05
C ARG A 278 5.80 -16.41 8.60
N LEU A 279 5.61 -15.11 8.83
CA LEU A 279 6.66 -14.25 9.40
C LEU A 279 7.20 -14.77 10.74
N ASP A 280 6.34 -15.34 11.60
CA ASP A 280 6.74 -15.89 12.91
C ASP A 280 7.47 -17.24 12.82
N GLU A 281 7.48 -17.88 11.65
CA GLU A 281 8.19 -19.15 11.39
C GLU A 281 9.51 -18.93 10.65
N ILE A 282 9.72 -17.76 10.05
CA ILE A 282 10.94 -17.42 9.29
C ILE A 282 12.14 -17.36 10.23
N GLN A 283 13.25 -17.93 9.80
CA GLN A 283 14.51 -17.97 10.55
C GLN A 283 15.65 -17.31 9.78
N ALA A 284 16.60 -16.75 10.51
CA ALA A 284 17.83 -16.23 9.90
C ALA A 284 18.57 -17.32 9.12
N GLY A 285 19.06 -16.98 7.94
CA GLY A 285 19.74 -17.89 7.03
C GLY A 285 18.83 -18.55 5.96
N GLN A 286 17.50 -18.40 6.05
CA GLN A 286 16.58 -18.80 4.97
C GLN A 286 16.58 -17.76 3.83
N GLU A 287 16.13 -18.16 2.65
CA GLU A 287 16.12 -17.28 1.46
C GLU A 287 14.70 -16.83 1.09
N ILE A 288 14.48 -15.53 1.06
CA ILE A 288 13.24 -14.92 0.57
C ILE A 288 13.32 -14.67 -0.94
N HIS A 289 12.27 -15.05 -1.66
CA HIS A 289 12.19 -14.92 -3.11
C HIS A 289 11.71 -13.52 -3.54
N TYR A 290 12.48 -12.89 -4.43
CA TYR A 290 12.15 -11.63 -5.07
C TYR A 290 11.65 -11.84 -6.50
N ALA A 291 10.61 -11.14 -6.83
CA ALA A 291 10.10 -11.00 -8.19
C ALA A 291 10.66 -9.70 -8.80
N LEU A 292 11.70 -9.79 -9.61
CA LEU A 292 12.34 -8.62 -10.21
C LEU A 292 11.76 -8.29 -11.59
N GLY A 293 11.73 -7.01 -11.97
CA GLY A 293 11.42 -6.57 -13.33
C GLY A 293 9.94 -6.31 -13.62
N TRP A 294 9.08 -6.32 -12.62
CA TRP A 294 7.63 -6.09 -12.76
C TRP A 294 7.24 -4.71 -13.35
N LEU A 295 8.15 -3.73 -13.36
CA LEU A 295 7.96 -2.48 -14.06
C LEU A 295 8.25 -2.58 -15.57
N ARG A 296 9.10 -3.50 -16.02
CA ARG A 296 9.49 -3.63 -17.44
C ARG A 296 8.39 -4.23 -18.30
N GLU A 297 7.57 -5.10 -17.76
CA GLU A 297 6.53 -5.82 -18.49
C GLU A 297 5.22 -5.04 -18.67
N ALA A 298 5.07 -3.94 -17.95
CA ALA A 298 3.89 -3.09 -18.07
C ALA A 298 4.03 -2.13 -19.25
N ASP A 299 3.13 -2.24 -20.23
CA ASP A 299 2.97 -1.25 -21.31
C ASP A 299 2.24 -0.01 -20.76
N ARG A 300 3.03 0.94 -20.25
CA ARG A 300 2.51 2.14 -19.57
C ARG A 300 2.63 3.37 -20.44
N GLU A 301 1.59 4.17 -20.41
CA GLU A 301 1.62 5.48 -21.00
C GLU A 301 2.42 6.47 -20.13
N ARG A 302 2.96 7.50 -20.77
CA ARG A 302 3.61 8.59 -20.04
C ARG A 302 2.58 9.34 -19.20
N PRO A 303 2.85 9.53 -17.89
CA PRO A 303 1.93 10.25 -17.02
C PRO A 303 1.63 11.66 -17.54
N GLU A 304 0.36 12.03 -17.52
CA GLU A 304 -0.06 13.41 -17.75
C GLU A 304 0.28 14.28 -16.53
N LEU A 305 0.63 15.53 -16.78
CA LEU A 305 1.02 16.50 -15.77
C LEU A 305 -0.03 17.60 -15.63
N THR A 306 -0.25 18.00 -14.41
CA THR A 306 -1.20 19.07 -14.07
C THR A 306 -0.67 20.41 -14.49
N SER A 307 -1.41 21.14 -15.32
CA SER A 307 -1.08 22.52 -15.69
C SER A 307 -1.56 23.50 -14.62
N VAL A 308 -0.76 24.55 -14.38
CA VAL A 308 -1.15 25.65 -13.48
C VAL A 308 -1.45 26.91 -14.26
N ALA A 309 -2.38 27.73 -13.75
CA ALA A 309 -2.78 28.96 -14.42
C ALA A 309 -1.60 29.96 -14.51
N SER A 310 -1.37 30.49 -15.74
CA SER A 310 -0.38 31.54 -15.96
C SER A 310 -0.82 32.84 -15.26
N GLY A 311 0.12 33.49 -14.57
CA GLY A 311 -0.09 34.82 -13.97
C GLY A 311 -0.84 34.87 -12.64
N ALA A 312 -1.22 33.74 -12.03
CA ALA A 312 -1.78 33.74 -10.67
C ALA A 312 -0.73 34.22 -9.66
N ARG A 313 -1.04 35.28 -8.92
CA ARG A 313 -0.17 35.78 -7.84
C ARG A 313 -0.19 34.83 -6.63
N TRP A 314 0.94 34.73 -5.97
CA TRP A 314 1.28 33.92 -4.79
C TRP A 314 0.42 34.21 -3.53
N SER A 315 -0.87 34.46 -3.60
CA SER A 315 -1.70 34.85 -2.46
C SER A 315 -2.91 33.94 -2.18
N GLU A 316 -3.01 32.74 -2.78
CA GLU A 316 -4.27 31.99 -2.66
C GLU A 316 -4.21 30.62 -1.95
N ASN A 317 -3.06 30.13 -1.51
CA ASN A 317 -2.99 28.77 -0.94
C ASN A 317 -2.71 28.64 0.57
N ARG A 318 -2.85 29.71 1.37
CA ARG A 318 -3.14 29.52 2.79
C ARG A 318 -4.51 30.13 3.08
N THR A 319 -5.49 29.28 3.36
CA THR A 319 -6.80 29.68 3.91
C THR A 319 -6.60 30.15 5.35
N VAL A 320 -6.13 31.40 5.51
CA VAL A 320 -6.19 32.07 6.82
C VAL A 320 -7.68 32.36 7.05
N GLU A 321 -8.28 31.71 8.04
CA GLU A 321 -9.69 31.90 8.33
C GLU A 321 -9.94 33.31 8.92
N ASN A 322 -11.08 33.91 8.57
CA ASN A 322 -11.46 35.23 9.10
C ASN A 322 -11.60 35.22 10.62
N THR A 323 -11.90 34.10 11.23
CA THR A 323 -11.95 33.88 12.68
C THR A 323 -10.60 34.05 13.34
N GLU A 324 -9.53 33.53 12.75
CA GLU A 324 -8.15 33.66 13.28
C GLU A 324 -7.67 35.10 13.22
N ILE A 325 -7.96 35.81 12.13
CA ILE A 325 -7.67 37.25 12.02
C ILE A 325 -8.46 38.06 13.04
N LEU A 326 -9.73 37.73 13.26
CA LEU A 326 -10.61 38.44 14.19
C LEU A 326 -10.15 38.26 15.65
N GLU A 327 -9.72 37.06 16.02
CA GLU A 327 -9.21 36.76 17.37
C GLU A 327 -7.95 37.58 17.66
N LEU A 328 -6.95 37.51 16.79
CA LEU A 328 -5.70 38.26 16.93
C LEU A 328 -5.91 39.79 16.83
N TYR A 329 -6.88 40.23 16.05
CA TYR A 329 -7.29 41.62 15.99
C TYR A 329 -7.93 42.09 17.31
N GLN A 330 -8.76 41.28 17.96
CA GLN A 330 -9.36 41.57 19.27
C GLN A 330 -8.32 41.61 20.39
N GLU A 331 -7.20 40.87 20.25
CA GLU A 331 -6.04 40.97 21.14
C GLU A 331 -5.28 42.29 20.95
N GLY A 332 -5.65 43.13 19.99
CA GLY A 332 -5.06 44.44 19.74
C GLY A 332 -3.84 44.44 18.81
N LEU A 333 -3.55 43.31 18.15
CA LEU A 333 -2.42 43.22 17.23
C LEU A 333 -2.66 44.02 15.93
N SER A 334 -1.57 44.63 15.42
CA SER A 334 -1.57 45.31 14.12
C SER A 334 -1.60 44.31 12.96
N ASP A 335 -1.98 44.75 11.76
CA ASP A 335 -1.97 43.93 10.55
C ASP A 335 -0.60 43.27 10.27
N TYR A 336 0.48 43.87 10.70
CA TYR A 336 1.83 43.34 10.57
C TYR A 336 2.08 42.17 11.54
N GLU A 337 1.71 42.37 12.82
CA GLU A 337 1.86 41.36 13.88
C GLU A 337 0.95 40.14 13.65
N ILE A 338 -0.28 40.41 13.14
CA ILE A 338 -1.21 39.32 12.73
C ILE A 338 -0.61 38.52 11.55
N ALA A 339 -0.06 39.22 10.56
CA ALA A 339 0.54 38.59 9.39
C ALA A 339 1.75 37.72 9.75
N ASP A 340 2.60 38.21 10.68
CA ASP A 340 3.76 37.48 11.19
C ASP A 340 3.33 36.23 12.00
N ARG A 341 2.28 36.36 12.81
CA ARG A 341 1.77 35.25 13.64
C ARG A 341 1.05 34.15 12.84
N LEU A 342 0.41 34.54 11.75
CA LEU A 342 -0.31 33.62 10.85
C LEU A 342 0.56 33.18 9.66
N ASP A 343 1.83 33.59 9.61
CA ASP A 343 2.77 33.31 8.53
C ASP A 343 2.14 33.60 7.15
N CYS A 344 1.53 34.76 7.00
CA CYS A 344 0.87 35.19 5.79
C CYS A 344 1.25 36.62 5.39
N GLY A 345 0.92 37.01 4.15
CA GLY A 345 1.19 38.38 3.69
C GLY A 345 0.36 39.43 4.46
N LYS A 346 1.00 40.53 4.92
CA LYS A 346 0.31 41.68 5.52
C LYS A 346 -0.86 42.17 4.67
N SER A 347 -0.73 42.16 3.35
CA SER A 347 -1.79 42.52 2.41
C SER A 347 -3.02 41.62 2.50
N THR A 348 -2.84 40.33 2.80
CA THR A 348 -3.91 39.37 3.03
C THR A 348 -4.71 39.71 4.29
N VAL A 349 -4.01 39.96 5.40
CA VAL A 349 -4.64 40.40 6.67
C VAL A 349 -5.36 41.72 6.48
N GLN A 350 -4.73 42.69 5.87
CA GLN A 350 -5.30 44.02 5.62
C GLN A 350 -6.56 43.95 4.74
N ARG A 351 -6.54 43.13 3.68
CA ARG A 351 -7.68 42.93 2.79
C ARG A 351 -8.85 42.28 3.54
N ARG A 352 -8.62 41.18 4.22
CA ARG A 352 -9.65 40.44 4.95
C ARG A 352 -10.20 41.28 6.09
N ARG A 353 -9.37 41.90 6.90
CA ARG A 353 -9.80 42.82 7.95
C ARG A 353 -10.69 43.95 7.43
N SER A 354 -10.25 44.62 6.34
CA SER A 354 -10.94 45.80 5.85
C SER A 354 -12.12 45.54 4.94
N LYS A 355 -12.10 44.47 4.12
CA LYS A 355 -13.13 44.14 3.14
C LYS A 355 -14.09 43.04 3.56
N GLU A 356 -13.63 42.06 4.34
CA GLU A 356 -14.42 40.93 4.70
C GLU A 356 -14.95 41.04 6.15
N LEU A 357 -14.15 41.60 7.05
CA LEU A 357 -14.52 41.82 8.46
C LEU A 357 -14.96 43.26 8.76
N GLU A 358 -14.79 44.19 7.80
CA GLU A 358 -15.15 45.64 7.90
C GLU A 358 -14.56 46.35 9.14
N LEU A 359 -13.37 45.88 9.63
CA LEU A 359 -12.74 46.37 10.84
C LEU A 359 -11.72 47.51 10.53
N PRO A 360 -11.62 48.58 11.37
CA PRO A 360 -10.59 49.60 11.23
C PRO A 360 -9.21 49.00 11.64
N PRO A 361 -8.08 49.61 11.23
CA PRO A 361 -6.75 49.13 11.60
C PRO A 361 -6.46 49.36 13.10
N ASN A 362 -5.89 48.34 13.78
CA ASN A 362 -5.32 48.46 15.13
C ASN A 362 -3.96 49.16 15.04
N GLY A 363 -3.78 50.27 15.72
CA GLY A 363 -2.49 50.93 15.89
C GLY A 363 -2.40 52.34 15.23
N ASN A 364 -1.82 53.27 15.96
CA ASN A 364 -1.51 54.64 15.55
C ASN A 364 -0.26 54.68 14.64
N GLY A 365 -0.42 54.54 13.31
CA GLY A 365 0.73 54.61 12.44
C GLY A 365 0.45 54.47 10.95
N GLY A 366 -0.79 54.44 10.55
CA GLY A 366 -1.15 54.53 9.12
C GLY A 366 -1.16 55.99 8.68
N ARG A 367 -0.28 56.42 7.75
CA ARG A 367 -0.56 57.59 6.91
C ARG A 367 -2.00 57.43 6.42
N LYS A 368 -2.81 58.51 6.57
CA LYS A 368 -4.08 58.64 5.87
C LYS A 368 -3.85 58.21 4.42
N PRO A 369 -4.76 57.48 3.77
CA PRO A 369 -4.66 57.26 2.34
C PRO A 369 -4.42 58.65 1.72
N GLY A 370 -3.22 58.85 1.21
CA GLY A 370 -2.90 60.09 0.51
C GLY A 370 -3.84 60.12 -0.66
N SER A 371 -4.57 61.21 -0.86
CA SER A 371 -5.21 61.49 -2.12
C SER A 371 -4.19 61.26 -3.21
N MET A 372 -4.43 60.33 -4.13
CA MET A 372 -3.60 60.17 -5.31
C MET A 372 -3.46 61.56 -5.96
N SER A 373 -2.24 62.00 -6.19
CA SER A 373 -1.96 63.38 -6.64
C SER A 373 -2.01 63.51 -8.18
N PHE A 374 -2.64 62.59 -8.86
CA PHE A 374 -2.77 62.58 -10.32
C PHE A 374 -4.23 62.38 -10.73
N ASP A 375 -4.55 62.84 -11.95
CA ASP A 375 -5.86 62.63 -12.56
C ASP A 375 -5.97 61.17 -13.05
N GLU A 376 -6.91 60.44 -12.49
CA GLU A 376 -7.14 59.02 -12.79
C GLU A 376 -7.53 58.80 -14.24
N SER A 377 -8.18 59.77 -14.90
CA SER A 377 -8.55 59.70 -16.31
C SER A 377 -7.33 59.70 -17.21
N VAL A 378 -6.29 60.45 -16.85
CA VAL A 378 -5.03 60.52 -17.61
C VAL A 378 -4.28 59.18 -17.51
N VAL A 379 -4.31 58.51 -16.35
CA VAL A 379 -3.70 57.19 -16.20
C VAL A 379 -4.41 56.16 -17.07
N HIS A 380 -5.75 56.22 -17.16
CA HIS A 380 -6.51 55.35 -18.06
C HIS A 380 -6.17 55.59 -19.54
N GLU A 381 -6.02 56.84 -19.94
CA GLU A 381 -5.68 57.20 -21.31
C GLU A 381 -4.28 56.72 -21.68
N LEU A 382 -3.30 56.93 -20.83
CA LEU A 382 -1.94 56.46 -21.02
C LEU A 382 -1.84 54.92 -21.05
N TYR A 383 -2.66 54.21 -20.26
CA TYR A 383 -2.77 52.76 -20.36
C TYR A 383 -3.36 52.30 -21.68
N GLN A 384 -4.38 52.96 -22.19
CA GLN A 384 -4.98 52.67 -23.50
C GLN A 384 -4.00 52.94 -24.64
N ASP A 385 -3.12 53.93 -24.49
CA ASP A 385 -2.09 54.27 -25.45
C ASP A 385 -0.85 53.35 -25.37
N GLY A 386 -0.87 52.35 -24.46
CA GLY A 386 0.15 51.31 -24.37
C GLY A 386 1.35 51.63 -23.46
N HIS A 387 1.30 52.71 -22.66
CA HIS A 387 2.39 53.08 -21.74
C HIS A 387 2.50 52.11 -20.57
N THR A 388 3.73 51.79 -20.15
CA THR A 388 4.04 50.95 -18.99
C THR A 388 3.84 51.69 -17.67
N ASP A 389 3.71 50.98 -16.55
CA ASP A 389 3.65 51.58 -15.20
C ASP A 389 4.82 52.54 -14.92
N ALA A 390 6.01 52.26 -15.48
CA ALA A 390 7.20 53.10 -15.31
C ALA A 390 7.08 54.40 -16.16
N GLU A 391 6.68 54.30 -17.41
CA GLU A 391 6.51 55.45 -18.30
C GLU A 391 5.39 56.37 -17.81
N ILE A 392 4.28 55.81 -17.35
CA ILE A 392 3.18 56.58 -16.74
C ILE A 392 3.64 57.27 -15.44
N ALA A 393 4.44 56.57 -14.63
CA ALA A 393 4.99 57.14 -13.41
C ALA A 393 5.92 58.34 -13.68
N ASP A 394 6.80 58.22 -14.68
CA ASP A 394 7.69 59.29 -15.11
C ASP A 394 6.92 60.48 -15.65
N GLU A 395 5.91 60.25 -16.49
CA GLU A 395 5.11 61.31 -17.07
C GLU A 395 4.28 62.08 -16.04
N LEU A 396 3.77 61.37 -15.03
CA LEU A 396 2.96 61.96 -13.97
C LEU A 396 3.79 62.47 -12.76
N GLY A 397 5.11 62.24 -12.76
CA GLY A 397 6.00 62.62 -11.65
C GLY A 397 5.68 61.89 -10.35
N VAL A 398 5.20 60.65 -10.42
CA VAL A 398 4.86 59.82 -9.25
C VAL A 398 5.72 58.57 -9.22
N HIS A 399 5.69 57.85 -8.08
CA HIS A 399 6.43 56.61 -7.99
C HIS A 399 5.72 55.48 -8.73
N GLN A 400 6.44 54.62 -9.46
CA GLN A 400 5.90 53.49 -10.23
C GLN A 400 4.96 52.60 -9.41
N VAL A 401 5.26 52.35 -8.12
CA VAL A 401 4.40 51.60 -7.21
C VAL A 401 3.01 52.21 -7.08
N THR A 402 2.88 53.55 -7.16
CA THR A 402 1.59 54.28 -7.09
C THR A 402 0.74 54.00 -8.30
N VAL A 403 1.34 54.00 -9.50
CA VAL A 403 0.68 53.65 -10.75
C VAL A 403 0.28 52.15 -10.76
N GLY A 404 1.17 51.27 -10.29
CA GLY A 404 0.89 49.85 -10.18
C GLY A 404 -0.27 49.53 -9.21
N GLN A 405 -0.38 50.31 -8.11
CA GLN A 405 -1.51 50.17 -7.15
C GLN A 405 -2.82 50.66 -7.78
N PHE A 406 -2.77 51.73 -8.55
CA PHE A 406 -3.95 52.24 -9.32
C PHE A 406 -4.40 51.18 -10.33
N ARG A 407 -3.46 50.68 -11.15
CA ARG A 407 -3.72 49.65 -12.15
C ARG A 407 -4.36 48.39 -11.51
N ALA A 408 -3.82 47.93 -10.39
CA ALA A 408 -4.37 46.78 -9.70
C ALA A 408 -5.79 47.02 -9.15
N ARG A 409 -6.07 48.25 -8.66
CA ARG A 409 -7.40 48.66 -8.21
C ARG A 409 -8.40 48.66 -9.34
N GLU A 410 -8.02 49.20 -10.49
CA GLU A 410 -8.88 49.35 -11.69
C GLU A 410 -8.86 48.09 -12.56
N GLN A 411 -8.18 47.00 -12.14
CA GLN A 411 -8.07 45.72 -12.85
C GLN A 411 -7.54 45.88 -14.30
N LEU A 412 -6.67 46.86 -14.54
CA LEU A 412 -6.07 47.09 -15.85
C LEU A 412 -4.93 46.10 -16.08
N THR A 413 -4.84 45.61 -17.33
CA THR A 413 -3.71 44.74 -17.74
C THR A 413 -2.43 45.58 -17.84
N PRO A 414 -1.27 45.17 -17.30
CA PRO A 414 -0.02 45.91 -17.42
C PRO A 414 0.41 46.02 -18.89
N ASN A 415 0.70 47.22 -19.37
CA ASN A 415 1.36 47.46 -20.65
C ASN A 415 2.88 47.29 -20.48
N GLY A 416 3.51 46.62 -21.41
CA GLY A 416 4.97 46.46 -21.43
C GLY A 416 5.49 45.17 -20.79
N THR A 417 6.35 44.55 -21.51
CA THR A 417 6.93 43.23 -21.43
C THR A 417 5.88 42.11 -21.43
N PRO A 418 5.75 41.31 -22.47
CA PRO A 418 4.91 40.14 -22.41
C PRO A 418 5.31 39.38 -21.15
N VAL A 419 4.33 39.06 -20.30
CA VAL A 419 4.53 38.04 -19.27
C VAL A 419 5.19 36.89 -20.02
N LYS A 420 6.43 36.56 -19.69
CA LYS A 420 7.11 35.39 -20.29
C LYS A 420 6.26 34.21 -19.91
N THR A 421 5.35 33.83 -20.80
CA THR A 421 4.63 32.55 -20.64
C THR A 421 5.67 31.47 -20.78
N VAL A 422 5.90 30.74 -19.75
CA VAL A 422 6.76 29.55 -19.76
C VAL A 422 5.95 28.39 -20.33
N GLN A 423 6.61 27.54 -21.10
CA GLN A 423 6.00 26.32 -21.56
C GLN A 423 5.90 25.36 -20.35
N GLN A 424 4.73 24.80 -20.12
CA GLN A 424 4.52 23.74 -19.13
C GLN A 424 4.42 22.41 -19.89
N PRO A 425 5.33 21.45 -19.68
CA PRO A 425 5.19 20.12 -20.26
C PRO A 425 3.88 19.46 -19.83
N ALA A 426 3.14 18.88 -20.77
CA ALA A 426 1.85 18.23 -20.50
C ALA A 426 2.02 16.76 -20.08
N GLN A 427 3.16 16.15 -20.37
CA GLN A 427 3.46 14.74 -20.05
C GLN A 427 4.87 14.63 -19.48
N LEU A 428 5.08 13.60 -18.66
CA LEU A 428 6.39 13.25 -18.13
C LEU A 428 7.22 12.57 -19.22
N THR A 429 8.20 13.30 -19.76
CA THR A 429 9.17 12.80 -20.75
C THR A 429 10.46 12.34 -20.06
N GLU A 430 11.32 11.60 -20.76
CA GLU A 430 12.65 11.21 -20.29
C GLU A 430 13.51 12.41 -19.91
N ASP A 431 13.53 13.46 -20.73
CA ASP A 431 14.25 14.71 -20.48
C ASP A 431 13.76 15.39 -19.18
N LEU A 432 12.45 15.41 -18.95
CA LEU A 432 11.89 15.99 -17.74
C LEU A 432 12.15 15.13 -16.51
N ALA A 433 12.01 13.81 -16.63
CA ALA A 433 12.29 12.88 -15.55
C ALA A 433 13.76 12.94 -15.10
N GLU A 434 14.69 13.08 -16.04
CA GLU A 434 16.11 13.27 -15.76
C GLU A 434 16.36 14.58 -14.99
N LEU A 435 15.71 15.67 -15.40
CA LEU A 435 15.80 16.95 -14.69
C LEU A 435 15.19 16.85 -13.26
N VAL A 436 14.08 16.13 -13.10
CA VAL A 436 13.47 15.87 -11.78
C VAL A 436 14.41 15.03 -10.91
N GLY A 437 15.08 14.02 -11.47
CA GLY A 437 16.08 13.23 -10.75
C GLY A 437 17.24 14.07 -10.23
N LEU A 438 17.79 14.97 -11.06
CA LEU A 438 18.79 15.95 -10.66
C LEU A 438 18.29 16.85 -9.54
N TRP A 439 17.02 17.26 -9.58
CA TRP A 439 16.44 18.12 -8.57
C TRP A 439 16.16 17.38 -7.26
N VAL A 440 15.75 16.12 -7.29
CA VAL A 440 15.56 15.31 -6.07
C VAL A 440 16.87 15.16 -5.30
N GLY A 441 18.01 14.99 -5.98
CA GLY A 441 19.34 14.99 -5.36
C GLY A 441 19.72 16.41 -4.91
N ASP A 442 20.20 17.19 -5.85
CA ASP A 442 20.87 18.46 -5.66
C ASP A 442 19.94 19.71 -5.76
N GLY A 443 18.63 19.52 -5.71
CA GLY A 443 17.67 20.62 -5.88
C GLY A 443 17.25 21.28 -4.57
N SER A 444 16.78 22.52 -4.67
CA SER A 444 16.18 23.26 -3.57
C SER A 444 15.07 24.20 -4.02
N TRP A 445 14.16 24.53 -3.10
CA TRP A 445 13.15 25.55 -3.31
C TRP A 445 13.73 26.96 -3.14
N HIS A 446 13.37 27.85 -4.01
CA HIS A 446 13.65 29.26 -3.88
C HIS A 446 12.36 30.08 -3.96
N GLN A 447 12.34 31.30 -3.38
CA GLN A 447 11.15 32.16 -3.43
C GLN A 447 10.66 32.40 -4.87
N ASP A 448 11.59 32.54 -5.84
CA ASP A 448 11.27 32.93 -7.22
C ASP A 448 11.27 31.75 -8.21
N GLY A 449 11.47 30.50 -7.77
CA GLY A 449 11.57 29.35 -8.66
C GLY A 449 12.21 28.12 -8.03
N VAL A 450 12.85 27.30 -8.86
CA VAL A 450 13.60 26.10 -8.44
C VAL A 450 15.09 26.27 -8.70
N ARG A 451 15.92 25.65 -7.84
CA ARG A 451 17.38 25.72 -7.90
C ARG A 451 18.00 24.33 -7.97
N PHE A 452 19.14 24.26 -8.66
CA PHE A 452 20.00 23.08 -8.73
C PHE A 452 21.40 23.49 -8.25
N HIS A 453 22.04 22.68 -7.40
CA HIS A 453 23.34 22.94 -6.83
C HIS A 453 24.32 21.88 -7.34
N VAL A 454 25.15 22.18 -8.31
CA VAL A 454 26.00 21.18 -8.99
C VAL A 454 27.46 21.57 -8.94
N GLY A 455 28.33 20.58 -8.72
CA GLY A 455 29.77 20.78 -8.57
C GLY A 455 30.53 21.00 -9.88
N ARG A 456 29.90 20.83 -11.06
CA ARG A 456 30.54 20.84 -12.37
C ARG A 456 29.87 21.81 -13.34
N GLU A 457 30.72 22.56 -14.07
CA GLU A 457 30.23 23.52 -15.10
C GLU A 457 29.46 22.81 -16.22
N SER A 458 29.97 21.67 -16.71
CA SER A 458 29.30 20.90 -17.75
C SER A 458 27.90 20.44 -17.39
N LEU A 459 27.67 20.10 -16.11
CA LEU A 459 26.35 19.71 -15.62
C LEU A 459 25.43 20.96 -15.48
N ALA A 460 25.98 22.09 -15.07
CA ALA A 460 25.25 23.37 -15.06
C ALA A 460 24.78 23.79 -16.45
N GLU A 461 25.67 23.68 -17.45
CA GLU A 461 25.33 23.93 -18.86
C GLU A 461 24.28 22.94 -19.38
N TYR A 462 24.36 21.68 -18.99
CA TYR A 462 23.38 20.66 -19.34
C TYR A 462 21.99 21.00 -18.79
N ILE A 463 21.90 21.36 -17.51
CA ILE A 463 20.63 21.78 -16.85
C ILE A 463 20.05 23.02 -17.54
N ASP A 464 20.88 23.99 -17.92
CA ASP A 464 20.41 25.18 -18.66
C ASP A 464 19.82 24.79 -20.00
N GLN A 465 20.51 23.98 -20.80
CA GLN A 465 20.03 23.53 -22.11
C GLN A 465 18.72 22.71 -21.97
N LEU A 466 18.66 21.82 -21.00
CA LEU A 466 17.50 20.97 -20.73
C LEU A 466 16.29 21.84 -20.31
N SER A 467 16.52 22.81 -19.44
CA SER A 467 15.49 23.76 -18.97
C SER A 467 14.97 24.63 -20.13
N GLN A 468 15.83 25.08 -21.01
CA GLN A 468 15.43 25.85 -22.21
C GLN A 468 14.54 25.02 -23.15
N ARG A 469 14.88 23.73 -23.37
CA ARG A 469 14.06 22.85 -24.21
C ARG A 469 12.69 22.58 -23.59
N LEU A 470 12.63 22.33 -22.27
CA LEU A 470 11.41 21.94 -21.58
C LEU A 470 10.45 23.14 -21.32
N PHE A 471 11.00 24.30 -20.92
CA PHE A 471 10.19 25.41 -20.42
C PHE A 471 10.26 26.66 -21.28
N SER A 472 11.04 26.65 -22.35
CA SER A 472 11.28 27.82 -23.22
C SER A 472 11.71 29.07 -22.44
N THR A 473 12.47 28.88 -21.35
CA THR A 473 12.96 29.93 -20.47
C THR A 473 14.45 29.79 -20.20
N ALA A 474 15.16 30.92 -20.11
CA ALA A 474 16.55 30.91 -19.72
C ALA A 474 16.69 30.74 -18.21
N THR A 475 17.75 30.04 -17.82
CA THR A 475 18.16 29.91 -16.41
C THR A 475 19.06 31.07 -15.99
N SER A 476 19.30 31.22 -14.70
CA SER A 476 20.37 32.01 -14.16
C SER A 476 21.44 31.09 -13.56
N THR A 477 22.69 31.26 -13.95
CA THR A 477 23.79 30.46 -13.39
C THR A 477 24.72 31.37 -12.60
N SER A 478 25.06 30.98 -11.37
CA SER A 478 26.07 31.64 -10.54
C SER A 478 27.02 30.59 -9.97
N PHE A 479 28.24 31.02 -9.64
CA PHE A 479 29.24 30.15 -9.00
C PHE A 479 29.64 30.78 -7.66
N ALA A 480 29.40 30.06 -6.58
CA ALA A 480 29.75 30.48 -5.23
C ALA A 480 30.11 29.24 -4.38
N ASP A 481 31.05 29.38 -3.49
CA ASP A 481 31.47 28.36 -2.51
C ASP A 481 31.85 27.00 -3.15
N GLY A 482 32.36 27.01 -4.39
CA GLY A 482 32.77 25.81 -5.12
C GLY A 482 31.63 25.05 -5.80
N CYS A 483 30.45 25.64 -5.86
CA CYS A 483 29.24 25.06 -6.44
C CYS A 483 28.62 26.01 -7.49
N TYR A 484 28.10 25.46 -8.58
CA TYR A 484 27.25 26.16 -9.54
C TYR A 484 25.80 26.09 -9.06
N GLU A 485 25.17 27.23 -8.87
CA GLU A 485 23.73 27.35 -8.64
C GLU A 485 23.06 27.68 -9.97
N VAL A 486 22.20 26.77 -10.46
CA VAL A 486 21.41 26.97 -11.67
C VAL A 486 19.96 27.16 -11.30
N GLY A 487 19.40 28.32 -11.61
CA GLY A 487 18.03 28.69 -11.21
C GLY A 487 17.08 28.85 -12.38
N ILE A 488 15.94 28.20 -12.32
CA ILE A 488 14.77 28.47 -13.19
C ILE A 488 13.91 29.50 -12.46
N ASN A 489 14.09 30.78 -12.81
CA ASN A 489 13.44 31.89 -12.12
C ASN A 489 12.04 32.14 -12.70
N SER A 490 11.05 31.40 -12.23
CA SER A 490 9.67 31.55 -12.62
C SER A 490 8.74 31.05 -11.51
N HIS A 491 7.90 31.93 -10.98
CA HIS A 491 6.85 31.55 -10.04
C HIS A 491 5.84 30.57 -10.63
N GLU A 492 5.61 30.64 -11.95
CA GLU A 492 4.74 29.71 -12.65
C GLU A 492 5.33 28.32 -12.69
N ILE A 493 6.63 28.19 -13.03
CA ILE A 493 7.33 26.90 -13.00
C ILE A 493 7.41 26.36 -11.58
N LYS A 494 7.66 27.20 -10.57
CA LYS A 494 7.67 26.75 -9.18
C LYS A 494 6.36 26.08 -8.78
N ARG A 495 5.22 26.75 -9.02
CA ARG A 495 3.89 26.20 -8.71
C ARG A 495 3.58 24.95 -9.52
N TRP A 496 3.99 24.94 -10.80
CA TRP A 496 3.82 23.76 -11.64
C TRP A 496 4.68 22.60 -11.14
N TRP A 497 5.90 22.90 -10.65
CA TRP A 497 6.79 21.91 -10.06
C TRP A 497 6.23 21.34 -8.75
N GLU A 498 5.74 22.21 -7.87
CA GLU A 498 5.05 21.83 -6.62
C GLU A 498 3.84 20.95 -6.89
N ALA A 499 3.02 21.27 -7.88
CA ALA A 499 1.82 20.54 -8.23
C ALA A 499 2.09 19.13 -8.82
N ASN A 500 3.28 18.89 -9.37
CA ASN A 500 3.59 17.64 -10.07
C ASN A 500 4.71 16.81 -9.38
N PHE A 501 5.61 17.45 -8.64
CA PHE A 501 6.81 16.83 -8.07
C PHE A 501 7.02 17.26 -6.61
N ASP A 502 5.97 17.22 -5.81
CA ASP A 502 6.02 17.56 -4.38
C ASP A 502 6.73 16.43 -3.61
N CYS A 503 8.04 16.56 -3.46
CA CYS A 503 8.92 15.52 -2.90
C CYS A 503 10.02 16.04 -1.96
N LYS A 504 9.98 17.32 -1.57
CA LYS A 504 10.96 17.96 -0.66
C LYS A 504 10.33 19.08 0.17
N GLU A 505 9.32 18.80 0.98
CA GLU A 505 8.66 19.84 1.77
C GLU A 505 9.59 20.48 2.83
N ASN A 506 10.38 19.66 3.55
CA ASN A 506 11.17 20.06 4.71
C ASN A 506 12.68 19.82 4.55
N GLY A 507 13.20 19.88 3.33
CA GLY A 507 14.63 19.73 3.05
C GLY A 507 15.03 18.29 2.67
N ALA A 508 16.35 18.00 2.69
CA ALA A 508 16.89 16.74 2.16
C ALA A 508 16.41 15.47 2.89
N GLN A 509 16.09 15.58 4.18
CA GLN A 509 15.65 14.43 4.98
C GLN A 509 14.20 13.98 4.65
N SER A 510 13.38 14.89 4.12
CA SER A 510 12.01 14.60 3.70
C SER A 510 11.90 14.21 2.21
N ALA A 511 13.02 14.13 1.51
CA ALA A 511 13.04 13.76 0.09
C ALA A 511 12.45 12.37 -0.13
N HIS A 512 11.68 12.23 -1.22
CA HIS A 512 11.15 10.96 -1.70
C HIS A 512 11.01 11.01 -3.22
N ILE A 513 10.78 9.88 -3.86
CA ILE A 513 10.54 9.85 -5.31
C ILE A 513 9.10 10.25 -5.59
N PRO A 514 8.86 11.25 -6.47
CA PRO A 514 7.50 11.69 -6.81
C PRO A 514 6.63 10.55 -7.34
N GLN A 515 5.35 10.52 -6.95
CA GLN A 515 4.42 9.47 -7.37
C GLN A 515 4.29 9.36 -8.91
N VAL A 516 4.40 10.48 -9.61
CA VAL A 516 4.36 10.50 -11.07
C VAL A 516 5.52 9.71 -11.71
N ILE A 517 6.67 9.61 -11.05
CA ILE A 517 7.81 8.76 -11.47
C ILE A 517 7.51 7.28 -11.19
N LYS A 518 6.93 6.96 -10.03
CA LYS A 518 6.61 5.58 -9.61
C LYS A 518 5.59 4.89 -10.53
N ARG A 519 4.83 5.66 -11.31
CA ARG A 519 3.87 5.14 -12.30
C ARG A 519 4.36 5.27 -13.76
N ALA A 520 5.57 5.76 -13.97
CA ALA A 520 6.09 6.04 -15.31
C ALA A 520 6.55 4.76 -16.06
N PRO A 521 6.59 4.78 -17.40
CA PRO A 521 7.16 3.69 -18.18
C PRO A 521 8.67 3.59 -17.98
N THR A 522 9.24 2.40 -18.25
CA THR A 522 10.64 2.01 -18.01
C THR A 522 11.64 3.09 -18.40
N GLY A 523 11.60 3.61 -19.62
CA GLY A 523 12.58 4.59 -20.10
C GLY A 523 12.56 5.91 -19.34
N VAL A 524 11.38 6.34 -18.88
CA VAL A 524 11.20 7.55 -18.06
C VAL A 524 11.72 7.33 -16.63
N ALA A 525 11.44 6.17 -16.03
CA ALA A 525 11.97 5.80 -14.72
C ALA A 525 13.50 5.65 -14.73
N GLU A 526 14.07 5.06 -15.77
CA GLU A 526 15.52 4.98 -15.97
C GLU A 526 16.17 6.35 -16.14
N ALA A 527 15.53 7.26 -16.87
CA ALA A 527 16.01 8.64 -17.02
C ALA A 527 15.99 9.40 -15.68
N PHE A 528 14.93 9.22 -14.88
CA PHE A 528 14.88 9.76 -13.52
C PHE A 528 16.04 9.26 -12.66
N LEU A 529 16.26 7.94 -12.62
CA LEU A 529 17.38 7.34 -11.87
C LEU A 529 18.73 7.85 -12.36
N ARG A 530 18.91 8.05 -13.67
CA ARG A 530 20.12 8.65 -14.25
C ARG A 530 20.39 10.03 -13.68
N GLY A 531 19.38 10.89 -13.64
CA GLY A 531 19.46 12.22 -13.02
C GLY A 531 19.81 12.12 -11.54
N TYR A 532 19.10 11.29 -10.79
CA TYR A 532 19.28 11.13 -9.34
C TYR A 532 20.67 10.58 -8.98
N PHE A 533 21.14 9.53 -9.67
CA PHE A 533 22.50 9.00 -9.49
C PHE A 533 23.59 9.99 -9.95
N THR A 534 23.28 10.90 -10.89
CA THR A 534 24.21 11.95 -11.29
C THR A 534 24.40 13.00 -10.20
N ALA A 535 23.31 13.38 -9.52
CA ALA A 535 23.31 14.34 -8.42
C ALA A 535 23.96 13.76 -7.16
N ASP A 536 23.31 12.81 -6.51
CA ASP A 536 23.67 12.27 -5.20
C ASP A 536 24.52 10.98 -5.27
N GLY A 537 24.84 10.49 -6.45
CA GLY A 537 25.58 9.25 -6.63
C GLY A 537 27.05 9.43 -6.92
N THR A 538 27.77 8.32 -6.80
CA THR A 538 29.18 8.20 -7.16
C THR A 538 29.43 6.92 -7.95
N LEU A 539 30.52 6.89 -8.70
CA LEU A 539 31.03 5.69 -9.37
C LEU A 539 32.33 5.26 -8.68
N LEU A 540 32.24 4.26 -7.81
CA LEU A 540 33.38 3.69 -7.12
C LEU A 540 34.09 2.66 -8.04
N ASP A 541 35.40 2.58 -7.95
CA ASP A 541 36.20 1.60 -8.72
C ASP A 541 35.81 1.51 -10.22
N ASP A 542 35.40 2.65 -10.80
CA ASP A 542 34.99 2.84 -12.20
C ASP A 542 33.80 2.01 -12.68
N THR A 543 33.25 1.14 -11.85
CA THR A 543 32.14 0.22 -12.22
C THR A 543 31.11 0.00 -11.13
N TYR A 544 31.22 0.69 -9.99
CA TYR A 544 30.36 0.46 -8.85
C TYR A 544 29.51 1.72 -8.55
N PRO A 545 28.35 1.88 -9.21
CA PRO A 545 27.47 3.03 -8.95
C PRO A 545 26.87 2.92 -7.56
N LYS A 546 26.93 3.98 -6.80
CA LYS A 546 26.36 4.06 -5.45
C LYS A 546 25.63 5.38 -5.26
N LEU A 547 24.37 5.31 -4.87
CA LEU A 547 23.55 6.43 -4.47
C LEU A 547 23.64 6.66 -2.97
N TYR A 548 23.59 7.91 -2.54
CA TYR A 548 23.54 8.29 -1.12
C TYR A 548 22.38 9.24 -0.87
N SER A 549 21.72 9.13 0.29
CA SER A 549 20.73 10.09 0.73
C SER A 549 20.68 10.19 2.26
N SER A 550 20.30 11.35 2.78
CA SER A 550 19.92 11.52 4.18
C SER A 550 18.47 11.13 4.44
N SER A 551 17.67 10.89 3.38
CA SER A 551 16.31 10.38 3.47
C SER A 551 16.29 8.86 3.27
N GLU A 552 15.84 8.13 4.29
CA GLU A 552 15.62 6.70 4.19
C GLU A 552 14.54 6.39 3.15
N ARG A 553 13.43 7.13 3.19
CA ARG A 553 12.31 6.99 2.25
C ARG A 553 12.75 7.13 0.78
N ALA A 554 13.62 8.09 0.47
CA ALA A 554 14.13 8.26 -0.89
C ALA A 554 14.96 7.05 -1.36
N ILE A 555 15.70 6.44 -0.45
CA ILE A 555 16.49 5.22 -0.75
C ILE A 555 15.59 4.01 -0.90
N ASP A 556 14.56 3.85 -0.07
CA ASP A 556 13.59 2.75 -0.18
C ASP A 556 12.75 2.86 -1.45
N ASP A 557 12.27 4.06 -1.78
CA ASP A 557 11.63 4.34 -3.07
C ASP A 557 12.53 4.01 -4.27
N ALA A 558 13.82 4.38 -4.19
CA ALA A 558 14.79 4.08 -5.24
C ALA A 558 15.08 2.58 -5.32
N ALA A 559 15.14 1.87 -4.20
CA ALA A 559 15.33 0.43 -4.14
C ALA A 559 14.16 -0.30 -4.82
N THR A 560 12.92 0.05 -4.45
CA THR A 560 11.72 -0.54 -5.05
C THR A 560 11.64 -0.25 -6.55
N LEU A 561 11.93 1.00 -6.97
CA LEU A 561 11.96 1.37 -8.38
C LEU A 561 13.02 0.58 -9.15
N MET A 562 14.22 0.43 -8.60
CA MET A 562 15.32 -0.32 -9.23
C MET A 562 14.99 -1.81 -9.32
N MET A 563 14.43 -2.41 -8.27
CA MET A 563 14.02 -3.83 -8.32
C MET A 563 12.88 -4.05 -9.30
N GLY A 564 11.93 -3.13 -9.36
CA GLY A 564 10.88 -3.14 -10.37
C GLY A 564 11.40 -3.04 -11.81
N LEU A 565 12.52 -2.37 -12.02
CA LEU A 565 13.26 -2.33 -13.30
C LEU A 565 14.19 -3.53 -13.51
N GLY A 566 14.23 -4.49 -12.58
CA GLY A 566 15.05 -5.70 -12.68
C GLY A 566 16.50 -5.53 -12.22
N TYR A 567 16.81 -4.48 -11.45
CA TYR A 567 18.14 -4.28 -10.87
C TYR A 567 18.15 -4.70 -9.40
N PRO A 568 18.72 -5.85 -9.03
CA PRO A 568 18.84 -6.24 -7.62
C PRO A 568 19.71 -5.24 -6.87
N VAL A 569 19.30 -4.87 -5.65
CA VAL A 569 19.96 -3.81 -4.88
C VAL A 569 20.37 -4.24 -3.49
N LYS A 570 21.31 -3.48 -2.91
CA LYS A 570 21.67 -3.54 -1.51
C LYS A 570 21.62 -2.15 -0.91
N LYS A 571 20.82 -2.00 0.16
CA LYS A 571 20.77 -0.84 1.03
C LYS A 571 21.82 -0.97 2.12
N SER A 572 22.42 0.12 2.54
CA SER A 572 23.35 0.19 3.68
C SER A 572 23.08 1.43 4.50
N VAL A 573 23.13 1.30 5.82
CA VAL A 573 23.03 2.42 6.75
C VAL A 573 24.45 2.81 7.21
N ILE A 574 24.82 4.04 6.98
CA ILE A 574 26.10 4.61 7.40
C ILE A 574 25.81 5.49 8.61
N ARG A 575 26.30 5.09 9.79
CA ARG A 575 26.14 5.84 11.03
C ARG A 575 27.48 6.44 11.42
N ASP A 576 27.51 7.76 11.60
CA ASP A 576 28.59 8.43 12.32
C ASP A 576 28.07 8.73 13.74
N GLU A 577 28.90 8.57 14.78
CA GLU A 577 28.47 8.62 16.19
C GLU A 577 27.78 9.94 16.58
N ASP A 578 28.05 11.04 15.86
CA ASP A 578 27.53 12.37 16.10
C ASP A 578 26.66 12.98 14.99
N ALA A 579 26.34 12.23 13.92
CA ALA A 579 25.61 12.74 12.75
C ALA A 579 24.30 11.98 12.50
N HIS A 580 23.37 12.62 11.78
CA HIS A 580 22.20 11.93 11.25
C HIS A 580 22.61 10.76 10.33
N PRO A 581 21.89 9.63 10.36
CA PRO A 581 22.23 8.49 9.52
C PRO A 581 22.18 8.87 8.03
N TYR A 582 23.11 8.30 7.26
CA TYR A 582 23.13 8.34 5.82
C TYR A 582 22.83 6.96 5.28
N TYR A 583 22.10 6.90 4.19
CA TYR A 583 21.70 5.66 3.54
C TYR A 583 22.39 5.56 2.19
N GLY A 584 22.84 4.36 1.85
CA GLY A 584 23.49 4.08 0.58
C GLY A 584 22.77 2.96 -0.17
N LEU A 585 22.64 3.07 -1.48
CA LEU A 585 22.00 2.07 -2.35
C LEU A 585 22.93 1.73 -3.52
N VAL A 586 23.11 0.43 -3.79
CA VAL A 586 23.94 -0.06 -4.88
C VAL A 586 23.26 -1.22 -5.61
N PRO A 587 23.40 -1.35 -6.95
CA PRO A 587 23.05 -2.59 -7.64
C PRO A 587 24.07 -3.68 -7.28
N THR A 588 23.57 -4.88 -6.91
CA THR A 588 24.41 -5.90 -6.27
C THR A 588 25.08 -6.86 -7.23
N THR A 589 24.34 -7.52 -8.09
CA THR A 589 24.89 -8.58 -8.95
C THR A 589 25.75 -8.04 -10.08
N GLY A 590 26.67 -8.86 -10.61
CA GLY A 590 27.51 -8.46 -11.74
C GLY A 590 26.69 -8.07 -12.96
N ASP A 591 25.67 -8.85 -13.30
CA ASP A 591 24.80 -8.57 -14.44
C ASP A 591 23.85 -7.40 -14.16
N GLY A 592 23.33 -7.26 -12.94
CA GLY A 592 22.53 -6.10 -12.51
C GLY A 592 23.31 -4.80 -12.63
N ARG A 593 24.59 -4.78 -12.20
CA ARG A 593 25.46 -3.61 -12.36
C ARG A 593 25.76 -3.27 -13.82
N LYS A 594 26.03 -4.29 -14.65
CA LYS A 594 26.24 -4.09 -16.11
C LYS A 594 25.00 -3.51 -16.77
N ALA A 595 23.82 -4.07 -16.44
CA ALA A 595 22.56 -3.58 -16.95
C ALA A 595 22.31 -2.14 -16.51
N PHE A 596 22.48 -1.84 -15.21
CA PHE A 596 22.32 -0.48 -14.67
C PHE A 596 23.28 0.53 -15.35
N LEU A 597 24.56 0.22 -15.51
CA LEU A 597 25.53 1.11 -16.15
C LEU A 597 25.17 1.39 -17.61
N ARG A 598 24.61 0.41 -18.32
CA ARG A 598 24.23 0.53 -19.73
C ARG A 598 22.92 1.31 -19.89
N ASP A 599 21.88 0.95 -19.12
CA ASP A 599 20.52 1.41 -19.33
C ASP A 599 20.25 2.73 -18.57
N VAL A 600 20.73 2.83 -17.34
CA VAL A 600 20.63 4.04 -16.48
C VAL A 600 21.91 4.88 -16.60
N GLY A 601 22.99 4.45 -15.98
CA GLY A 601 24.28 5.14 -15.98
C GLY A 601 24.26 6.53 -15.34
N PHE A 602 25.03 7.45 -15.91
CA PHE A 602 25.17 8.85 -15.47
C PHE A 602 25.02 9.81 -16.65
N ILE A 603 24.80 11.09 -16.38
CA ILE A 603 24.74 12.15 -17.41
C ILE A 603 26.14 12.59 -17.84
N ASP A 604 27.11 12.58 -16.91
CA ASP A 604 28.48 13.10 -17.07
C ASP A 604 29.50 12.01 -17.49
N GLU A 605 30.79 12.35 -17.41
CA GLU A 605 31.91 11.48 -17.79
C GLU A 605 31.93 10.11 -17.10
N ARG A 606 31.26 9.97 -15.94
CA ARG A 606 31.11 8.69 -15.24
C ARG A 606 30.41 7.64 -16.10
N ARG A 607 29.55 8.04 -17.04
CA ARG A 607 28.90 7.15 -18.00
C ARG A 607 29.97 6.46 -18.92
N GLU A 608 30.85 7.25 -19.52
CA GLU A 608 31.89 6.70 -20.41
C GLU A 608 32.88 5.86 -19.63
N ILE A 609 33.26 6.27 -18.42
CA ILE A 609 34.15 5.51 -17.54
C ILE A 609 33.50 4.15 -17.21
N GLY A 610 32.26 4.11 -16.76
CA GLY A 610 31.54 2.90 -16.41
C GLY A 610 31.40 1.94 -17.61
N LEU A 611 31.00 2.46 -18.76
CA LEU A 611 30.84 1.67 -19.98
C LEU A 611 32.17 1.13 -20.50
N SER A 612 33.26 1.90 -20.40
CA SER A 612 34.60 1.46 -20.83
C SER A 612 35.17 0.33 -19.97
N ASN A 613 34.74 0.27 -18.69
CA ASN A 613 35.22 -0.73 -17.74
C ASN A 613 34.15 -1.84 -17.47
N ILE A 614 33.05 -1.85 -18.18
CA ILE A 614 31.88 -2.76 -17.91
C ILE A 614 32.31 -4.25 -18.00
N ASP A 615 33.25 -4.61 -18.86
CA ASP A 615 33.74 -5.98 -19.00
C ASP A 615 34.62 -6.45 -17.84
N THR A 616 35.09 -5.53 -16.99
CA THR A 616 35.84 -5.87 -15.77
C THR A 616 34.95 -6.31 -14.63
N VAL A 617 33.65 -6.04 -14.72
CA VAL A 617 32.64 -6.45 -13.68
C VAL A 617 32.58 -7.98 -13.67
N SER A 618 32.90 -8.57 -12.50
CA SER A 618 32.89 -10.02 -12.32
C SER A 618 31.50 -10.59 -12.44
N ALA A 619 31.33 -11.69 -13.19
CA ALA A 619 30.09 -12.45 -13.28
C ALA A 619 29.90 -13.47 -12.11
N ARG A 620 30.70 -13.35 -11.03
CA ARG A 620 30.65 -14.35 -9.92
C ARG A 620 29.33 -14.41 -9.19
N ASP A 621 28.55 -13.34 -9.25
CA ASP A 621 27.22 -13.25 -8.64
C ASP A 621 26.23 -12.91 -9.76
N SER A 622 26.26 -13.66 -10.87
CA SER A 622 25.39 -13.39 -12.00
C SER A 622 23.97 -13.84 -11.68
N HIS A 623 23.05 -12.90 -11.82
CA HIS A 623 21.62 -13.13 -11.87
C HIS A 623 21.14 -12.62 -13.22
N VAL A 624 20.47 -13.47 -13.99
CA VAL A 624 19.87 -13.06 -15.26
C VAL A 624 18.54 -12.35 -14.95
N ILE A 625 18.37 -11.16 -15.52
CA ILE A 625 17.11 -10.43 -15.41
C ILE A 625 15.97 -11.34 -15.90
N GLY A 626 14.99 -11.63 -15.02
CA GLY A 626 13.89 -12.55 -15.29
C GLY A 626 14.04 -13.95 -14.68
N GLU A 627 15.21 -14.27 -14.07
CA GLU A 627 15.37 -15.47 -13.26
C GLU A 627 15.00 -15.21 -11.79
N GLU A 628 14.80 -16.28 -11.03
CA GLU A 628 14.55 -16.20 -9.58
C GLU A 628 15.74 -15.56 -8.88
N TYR A 629 15.47 -14.56 -8.08
CA TYR A 629 16.42 -13.88 -7.21
C TYR A 629 15.99 -14.04 -5.78
N SER A 630 16.87 -14.53 -4.93
CA SER A 630 16.59 -14.68 -3.50
C SER A 630 17.61 -13.94 -2.66
N VAL A 631 17.20 -13.58 -1.46
CA VAL A 631 18.03 -12.86 -0.47
C VAL A 631 17.89 -13.54 0.88
N GLU A 632 19.03 -13.80 1.51
CA GLU A 632 19.10 -14.41 2.84
C GLU A 632 18.48 -13.49 3.91
N VAL A 633 17.73 -14.07 4.82
CA VAL A 633 17.19 -13.41 6.02
C VAL A 633 18.32 -13.18 7.02
N ASP A 634 18.56 -11.93 7.38
CA ASP A 634 19.55 -11.55 8.41
C ASP A 634 18.97 -11.72 9.83
N SER A 635 17.76 -11.23 10.05
CA SER A 635 17.10 -11.30 11.36
C SER A 635 15.57 -11.15 11.27
N VAL A 636 14.89 -11.73 12.26
CA VAL A 636 13.46 -11.53 12.52
C VAL A 636 13.30 -11.00 13.94
N ALA A 637 12.55 -9.93 14.12
CA ALA A 637 12.37 -9.29 15.42
C ALA A 637 10.95 -8.76 15.59
N GLY A 638 10.44 -8.80 16.85
CA GLY A 638 9.21 -8.11 17.21
C GLY A 638 9.35 -6.60 17.00
N SER A 639 8.33 -5.99 16.45
CA SER A 639 8.23 -4.56 16.23
C SER A 639 7.12 -3.96 17.11
N GLU A 640 7.08 -2.64 17.25
CA GLU A 640 5.99 -1.99 17.99
C GLU A 640 4.66 -2.24 17.25
N PRO A 641 3.52 -2.32 17.97
CA PRO A 641 2.22 -2.42 17.33
C PRO A 641 2.00 -1.28 16.32
N ALA A 642 1.32 -1.58 15.23
CA ALA A 642 1.09 -0.61 14.16
C ALA A 642 -0.28 -0.83 13.48
N THR A 643 -0.72 0.17 12.73
CA THR A 643 -1.82 0.00 11.79
C THR A 643 -1.35 -0.89 10.64
N VAL A 644 -2.16 -1.89 10.28
CA VAL A 644 -1.87 -2.87 9.25
C VAL A 644 -3.01 -2.96 8.25
N TYR A 645 -2.68 -3.38 7.04
CA TYR A 645 -3.58 -3.39 5.90
C TYR A 645 -3.61 -4.79 5.28
N ASP A 646 -4.80 -5.30 5.05
CA ASP A 646 -5.05 -6.54 4.31
C ASP A 646 -5.60 -6.23 2.94
N ILE A 647 -5.09 -6.93 1.93
CA ILE A 647 -5.50 -6.81 0.53
C ILE A 647 -5.94 -8.19 0.06
N THR A 648 -7.21 -8.36 -0.26
CA THR A 648 -7.72 -9.61 -0.84
C THR A 648 -7.64 -9.55 -2.35
N VAL A 649 -6.80 -10.41 -2.94
CA VAL A 649 -6.59 -10.51 -4.40
C VAL A 649 -7.34 -11.71 -4.96
N ALA A 650 -7.96 -11.54 -6.12
CA ALA A 650 -8.71 -12.59 -6.80
C ALA A 650 -7.83 -13.81 -7.18
N ASP A 651 -8.44 -14.99 -7.18
CA ASP A 651 -7.92 -16.30 -7.61
C ASP A 651 -6.83 -16.89 -6.67
N ASP A 652 -5.54 -16.73 -7.01
CA ASP A 652 -4.44 -17.48 -6.37
C ASP A 652 -3.93 -16.83 -5.07
N HIS A 653 -4.46 -15.67 -4.70
CA HIS A 653 -4.12 -14.94 -3.49
C HIS A 653 -2.63 -14.50 -3.37
N GLU A 654 -1.93 -14.40 -4.50
CA GLU A 654 -0.55 -13.96 -4.57
C GLU A 654 -0.45 -12.54 -5.10
N TYR A 655 0.51 -11.77 -4.60
CA TYR A 655 0.88 -10.46 -5.12
C TYR A 655 2.34 -10.14 -4.81
N VAL A 656 2.84 -9.04 -5.38
CA VAL A 656 4.22 -8.58 -5.13
C VAL A 656 4.19 -7.34 -4.24
N THR A 657 4.86 -7.44 -3.09
CA THR A 657 5.09 -6.32 -2.17
C THR A 657 6.58 -6.07 -1.99
N ASP A 658 7.03 -4.82 -2.14
CA ASP A 658 8.45 -4.44 -2.04
C ASP A 658 9.38 -5.31 -2.90
N GLY A 659 8.86 -5.88 -3.99
CA GLY A 659 9.54 -6.85 -4.84
C GLY A 659 9.52 -8.29 -4.30
N ILE A 660 8.98 -8.55 -3.12
CA ILE A 660 8.88 -9.89 -2.51
C ILE A 660 7.56 -10.55 -2.94
N VAL A 661 7.59 -11.84 -3.21
CA VAL A 661 6.38 -12.62 -3.49
C VAL A 661 5.65 -12.88 -2.17
N SER A 662 4.45 -12.37 -2.08
CA SER A 662 3.62 -12.31 -0.87
C SER A 662 2.28 -13.01 -1.10
N HIS A 663 1.71 -13.53 -0.03
CA HIS A 663 0.39 -14.18 -0.03
C HIS A 663 -0.57 -13.42 0.87
N ASN A 664 -1.77 -13.16 0.37
CA ASN A 664 -2.82 -12.56 1.19
C ASN A 664 -3.65 -13.62 1.94
N SER A 665 -4.53 -13.16 2.83
CA SER A 665 -5.55 -14.01 3.42
C SER A 665 -6.44 -14.59 2.30
N GLY A 666 -6.56 -15.92 2.24
CA GLY A 666 -7.33 -16.60 1.21
C GLY A 666 -8.75 -16.04 1.11
N GLY A 667 -9.15 -15.60 -0.09
CA GLY A 667 -10.49 -15.12 -0.37
C GLY A 667 -11.54 -16.15 0.02
N GLY A 668 -12.49 -15.75 0.85
CA GLY A 668 -13.55 -16.60 1.38
C GLY A 668 -13.79 -16.45 2.88
N MET A 669 -12.93 -15.71 3.59
CA MET A 669 -13.29 -15.24 4.92
C MET A 669 -14.08 -13.94 4.80
N GLY A 670 -15.31 -14.03 4.34
CA GLY A 670 -16.27 -12.95 4.49
C GLY A 670 -16.53 -12.76 5.98
N TYR A 671 -15.74 -11.92 6.63
CA TYR A 671 -16.13 -11.39 7.93
C TYR A 671 -17.32 -10.47 7.69
N ALA A 672 -18.49 -11.00 7.94
CA ALA A 672 -19.59 -10.13 8.28
C ALA A 672 -19.27 -9.48 9.65
N PHE A 673 -18.52 -8.38 9.63
CA PHE A 673 -18.56 -7.45 10.75
C PHE A 673 -20.02 -6.99 10.86
N TRP A 674 -20.74 -7.60 11.80
CA TRP A 674 -22.00 -7.07 12.21
C TRP A 674 -21.70 -5.68 12.75
N ARG A 675 -22.10 -4.63 12.01
CA ARG A 675 -22.16 -3.29 12.57
C ARG A 675 -22.74 -3.43 13.97
N LEU A 676 -21.96 -3.04 14.99
CA LEU A 676 -22.46 -2.83 16.34
C LEU A 676 -23.72 -1.97 16.21
N ARG A 677 -24.89 -2.59 16.28
CA ARG A 677 -26.12 -1.84 16.35
C ARG A 677 -26.14 -1.24 17.74
N PRO A 678 -26.45 0.06 17.90
CA PRO A 678 -26.67 0.64 19.21
C PRO A 678 -27.69 -0.23 19.95
N TYR A 679 -27.36 -0.55 21.16
CA TYR A 679 -28.23 -1.26 22.11
C TYR A 679 -29.61 -0.61 22.12
N GLY A 680 -30.62 -1.23 21.55
CA GLY A 680 -31.97 -0.69 21.43
C GLY A 680 -32.86 -1.35 20.38
N ASP A 681 -32.32 -1.96 19.36
CA ASP A 681 -33.08 -2.53 18.23
C ASP A 681 -33.14 -4.07 18.19
N ALA A 682 -32.81 -4.73 19.30
CA ALA A 682 -32.82 -6.19 19.41
C ALA A 682 -34.17 -6.77 19.82
N VAL A 683 -35.29 -6.23 19.29
CA VAL A 683 -36.60 -6.89 19.38
C VAL A 683 -37.26 -6.88 18.01
N GLY A 684 -37.16 -8.03 17.33
CA GLY A 684 -38.04 -8.41 16.24
C GLY A 684 -37.51 -8.16 14.82
N SER A 685 -36.78 -9.11 14.29
CA SER A 685 -37.02 -9.64 12.92
C SER A 685 -36.18 -10.90 12.70
N THR A 686 -36.84 -12.04 12.84
CA THR A 686 -36.44 -13.26 12.12
C THR A 686 -36.58 -12.97 10.62
N GLY A 687 -35.48 -12.73 9.94
CA GLY A 687 -35.41 -12.52 8.50
C GLY A 687 -34.24 -13.31 7.95
N GLY A 688 -34.57 -14.32 7.18
CA GLY A 688 -33.74 -15.40 6.72
C GLY A 688 -32.47 -14.96 6.01
N ILE A 689 -31.53 -15.84 6.16
CA ILE A 689 -30.29 -15.99 5.42
C ILE A 689 -30.63 -16.25 3.95
N ALA A 690 -30.14 -15.43 3.04
CA ALA A 690 -29.91 -15.77 1.64
C ALA A 690 -28.44 -15.60 1.36
#